data_63414c977fa9adfb7c2b0f6d678714de
#
_entry.id   63414c977fa9adfb7c2b0f6d678714de
#
_cell.length_a   1.000
_cell.length_b   1.000
_cell.length_c   1.000
_cell.angle_alpha   90.00
_cell.angle_beta   90.00
_cell.angle_gamma   90.00
#
_symmetry.space_group_name_H-M   'P 1'
#
loop_
_entity.id
_entity.type
_entity.pdbx_description
1 polymer ?
#
loop_
_entity_poly.entity_id
_entity_poly.type
_entity_poly.pdbx_seq_one_letter_code
_entity_poly.pdbx_strand_id
1 'polypeptide(L)'
;MGSIKVTGLCKAFGIEELFNDVSFEIKRGERVGFVGANGAGKSTLMKCLLNKVEYDKGTVSMEPVDTIGSVEQQADMSSDYTLYDELKTAFEDVLALAAAKEAMEAEIKENHSEEKLEAYGRLVERFENAGGYDFESRIRRTAFGLGFTQEDLAKQVANFSGGQKTRVCLAKALLRQPDFLFLDEPTNHLDVGMIEWLEGFLQNYAGGVLIISHDRFFLDRVANRIFEIENKTVTAYEGNYTYYMKVREQRRAAQLSAYEKQQEHIKKTEEYIRKYKAGIKSKQARGRQSQLNRLERIVKPADTAAFNYFAFNPTGECAQRVAEFEDVAYNFPDSHKNLFDHVNVLIRKGDGVAVVGPNGAGKTTFLRLLIGELEASQGRIKLGSRVKIGYFSQQHEGLHMERTVLEEMEYEYGLSEEQSRRYLGAFLFHGDEVLRLIGSLSGGEQSRLAFLKLMLTGANFLVLDEPTNHLDIPAKEAVEEALSTFPGTYITVSHDRYFLDKVANCVLEIADGRLQEYNGNYSYYREKKAEEAQELAELEAEAKAAAEVEKAKAKAETVKLSGRAKTAGKAVEAKAEKKVEKNNPFRGMSEAKRTENLQRTEAEIAMAEAELKMLEMEMNDPAIQADPEKSMEIAQAYSDKEAEIQAKYEKWEQLSDL
;
A
#
# COMPACT_ATOMS: atom_id res chain seq x y z
N MET A 1 -16.71 23.07 9.90
CA MET A 1 -15.96 21.83 9.60
C MET A 1 -14.53 22.08 10.01
N GLY A 2 -13.95 21.23 10.88
CA GLY A 2 -12.59 21.40 11.39
C GLY A 2 -11.56 21.41 10.26
N SER A 3 -10.58 22.29 10.37
CA SER A 3 -9.45 22.35 9.43
C SER A 3 -8.16 22.73 10.17
N ILE A 4 -7.04 22.22 9.67
CA ILE A 4 -5.71 22.66 10.08
C ILE A 4 -5.21 23.63 9.03
N LYS A 5 -5.00 24.88 9.43
CA LYS A 5 -4.52 25.95 8.54
C LYS A 5 -3.11 26.36 8.95
N VAL A 6 -2.20 26.32 8.01
CA VAL A 6 -0.80 26.75 8.11
C VAL A 6 -0.61 28.00 7.28
N THR A 7 0.02 29.03 7.85
CA THR A 7 0.24 30.29 7.16
C THR A 7 1.65 30.80 7.43
N GLY A 8 2.43 30.97 6.37
CA GLY A 8 3.76 31.58 6.40
C GLY A 8 4.78 30.84 7.27
N LEU A 9 4.69 29.51 7.36
CA LEU A 9 5.55 28.71 8.25
C LEU A 9 6.99 28.68 7.72
N CYS A 10 7.96 28.99 8.59
CA CYS A 10 9.38 28.96 8.29
C CYS A 10 10.13 28.14 9.35
N LYS A 11 11.13 27.37 8.94
CA LYS A 11 12.03 26.63 9.83
C LYS A 11 13.43 26.56 9.27
N ALA A 12 14.41 26.83 10.14
CA ALA A 12 15.83 26.63 9.86
C ALA A 12 16.51 25.86 11.01
N PHE A 13 17.59 25.16 10.70
CA PHE A 13 18.50 24.57 11.66
C PHE A 13 19.88 25.23 11.51
N GLY A 14 20.23 26.10 12.46
CA GLY A 14 21.44 26.90 12.37
C GLY A 14 21.39 27.85 11.17
N ILE A 15 22.26 27.64 10.18
CA ILE A 15 22.35 28.48 8.96
C ILE A 15 21.50 27.87 7.84
N GLU A 16 21.13 26.61 7.94
CA GLU A 16 20.42 25.89 6.90
C GLU A 16 18.91 26.08 7.04
N GLU A 17 18.33 26.76 6.06
CA GLU A 17 16.89 26.98 5.91
C GLU A 17 16.24 25.74 5.32
N LEU A 18 15.32 25.11 6.05
CA LEU A 18 14.66 23.87 5.63
C LEU A 18 13.43 24.14 4.77
N PHE A 19 12.56 25.06 5.23
CA PHE A 19 11.42 25.54 4.45
C PHE A 19 11.09 26.99 4.83
N ASN A 20 10.48 27.70 3.87
CA ASN A 20 10.21 29.14 4.00
C ASN A 20 8.85 29.47 3.37
N ASP A 21 8.06 30.28 4.09
CA ASP A 21 6.73 30.79 3.67
C ASP A 21 5.75 29.68 3.26
N VAL A 22 5.74 28.57 4.00
CA VAL A 22 4.85 27.44 3.73
C VAL A 22 3.42 27.75 4.19
N SER A 23 2.47 27.66 3.28
CA SER A 23 1.05 27.94 3.56
C SER A 23 0.17 26.90 2.86
N PHE A 24 -0.71 26.25 3.64
CA PHE A 24 -1.69 25.27 3.16
C PHE A 24 -2.81 25.05 4.19
N GLU A 25 -3.85 24.35 3.77
CA GLU A 25 -4.96 23.95 4.63
C GLU A 25 -5.30 22.49 4.39
N ILE A 26 -5.59 21.74 5.48
CA ILE A 26 -6.05 20.36 5.46
C ILE A 26 -7.43 20.34 6.13
N LYS A 27 -8.43 19.77 5.47
CA LYS A 27 -9.81 19.68 5.95
C LYS A 27 -10.15 18.26 6.38
N ARG A 28 -11.15 18.11 7.26
CA ARG A 28 -11.71 16.79 7.56
C ARG A 28 -12.21 16.11 6.28
N GLY A 29 -11.96 14.81 6.14
CA GLY A 29 -12.27 14.02 4.96
C GLY A 29 -11.27 14.15 3.81
N GLU A 30 -10.31 15.08 3.87
CA GLU A 30 -9.20 15.13 2.91
C GLU A 30 -8.12 14.09 3.27
N ARG A 31 -7.59 13.45 2.27
CA ARG A 31 -6.45 12.52 2.37
C ARG A 31 -5.29 13.11 1.57
N VAL A 32 -4.38 13.72 2.29
CA VAL A 32 -3.26 14.48 1.71
C VAL A 32 -2.00 13.63 1.73
N GLY A 33 -1.45 13.34 0.55
CA GLY A 33 -0.12 12.76 0.41
C GLY A 33 0.95 13.87 0.41
N PHE A 34 2.01 13.72 1.23
CA PHE A 34 3.08 14.68 1.31
C PHE A 34 4.36 14.09 0.72
N VAL A 35 4.82 14.64 -0.40
CA VAL A 35 5.94 14.11 -1.20
C VAL A 35 7.09 15.11 -1.30
N GLY A 36 8.29 14.63 -1.58
CA GLY A 36 9.50 15.43 -1.74
C GLY A 36 10.75 14.58 -1.50
N ALA A 37 11.92 15.10 -1.87
CA ALA A 37 13.21 14.43 -1.67
C ALA A 37 13.49 14.13 -0.19
N ASN A 38 14.40 13.18 0.06
CA ASN A 38 14.90 12.95 1.41
C ASN A 38 15.64 14.20 1.90
N GLY A 39 15.45 14.55 3.18
CA GLY A 39 16.00 15.78 3.76
C GLY A 39 15.23 17.08 3.42
N ALA A 40 14.20 17.05 2.57
CA ALA A 40 13.42 18.26 2.23
C ALA A 40 12.58 18.83 3.38
N GLY A 41 12.53 18.15 4.53
CA GLY A 41 11.84 18.64 5.73
C GLY A 41 10.43 18.11 5.95
N LYS A 42 9.99 17.05 5.24
CA LYS A 42 8.65 16.45 5.38
C LYS A 42 8.30 16.10 6.84
N SER A 43 9.09 15.24 7.46
CA SER A 43 8.88 14.81 8.86
C SER A 43 9.06 15.97 9.85
N THR A 44 9.95 16.93 9.56
CA THR A 44 10.11 18.13 10.39
C THR A 44 8.87 19.01 10.34
N LEU A 45 8.29 19.21 9.15
CA LEU A 45 7.05 19.96 9.00
C LEU A 45 5.91 19.28 9.76
N MET A 46 5.77 17.95 9.64
CA MET A 46 4.80 17.20 10.45
C MET A 46 5.01 17.38 11.95
N LYS A 47 6.25 17.34 12.43
CA LYS A 47 6.59 17.59 13.85
C LYS A 47 6.27 19.02 14.28
N CYS A 48 6.42 20.02 13.40
CA CYS A 48 5.99 21.39 13.67
C CYS A 48 4.46 21.48 13.81
N LEU A 49 3.70 20.79 12.97
CA LEU A 49 2.23 20.72 13.07
C LEU A 49 1.76 20.05 14.36
N LEU A 50 2.54 19.10 14.89
CA LEU A 50 2.29 18.40 16.15
C LEU A 50 2.79 19.19 17.39
N ASN A 51 3.34 20.40 17.21
CA ASN A 51 4.00 21.20 18.25
C ASN A 51 5.16 20.46 18.96
N LYS A 52 5.77 19.46 18.30
CA LYS A 52 6.95 18.73 18.83
C LYS A 52 8.26 19.43 18.51
N VAL A 53 8.28 20.25 17.47
CA VAL A 53 9.43 21.08 17.06
C VAL A 53 8.94 22.50 16.88
N GLU A 54 9.62 23.45 17.51
CA GLU A 54 9.35 24.88 17.37
C GLU A 54 9.70 25.36 15.95
N TYR A 55 8.88 26.23 15.39
CA TYR A 55 9.11 26.89 14.11
C TYR A 55 9.49 28.36 14.32
N ASP A 56 10.22 28.93 13.34
CA ASP A 56 10.82 30.26 13.52
C ASP A 56 9.83 31.39 13.22
N LYS A 57 8.92 31.19 12.25
CA LYS A 57 7.88 32.14 11.84
C LYS A 57 6.63 31.41 11.35
N GLY A 58 5.53 32.13 11.30
CA GLY A 58 4.25 31.64 10.79
C GLY A 58 3.26 31.30 11.90
N THR A 59 2.14 30.71 11.51
CA THR A 59 1.09 30.27 12.44
C THR A 59 0.50 28.95 11.98
N VAL A 60 0.23 28.08 12.95
CA VAL A 60 -0.57 26.86 12.77
C VAL A 60 -1.84 27.04 13.58
N SER A 61 -3.00 26.98 12.95
CA SER A 61 -4.30 27.13 13.62
C SER A 61 -5.17 25.91 13.38
N MET A 62 -5.80 25.43 14.44
CA MET A 62 -6.73 24.29 14.47
C MET A 62 -7.85 24.61 15.45
N GLU A 63 -9.05 24.04 15.26
CA GLU A 63 -10.12 24.19 16.24
C GLU A 63 -9.74 23.49 17.55
N PRO A 64 -10.02 24.11 18.72
CA PRO A 64 -9.58 23.56 20.03
C PRO A 64 -10.19 22.20 20.38
N VAL A 65 -11.28 21.82 19.71
CA VAL A 65 -12.01 20.55 19.93
C VAL A 65 -11.42 19.42 19.09
N ASP A 66 -10.67 19.74 18.01
CA ASP A 66 -10.14 18.74 17.10
C ASP A 66 -8.96 17.98 17.73
N THR A 67 -8.94 16.67 17.52
CA THR A 67 -7.90 15.77 18.02
C THR A 67 -6.94 15.38 16.90
N ILE A 68 -5.63 15.31 17.22
CA ILE A 68 -4.62 14.81 16.29
C ILE A 68 -4.04 13.50 16.82
N GLY A 69 -4.03 12.47 15.99
CA GLY A 69 -3.26 11.25 16.19
C GLY A 69 -2.05 11.22 15.25
N SER A 70 -0.92 10.75 15.73
CA SER A 70 0.28 10.64 14.90
C SER A 70 0.98 9.29 15.08
N VAL A 71 1.56 8.79 13.98
CA VAL A 71 2.46 7.65 13.97
C VAL A 71 3.78 8.11 13.36
N GLU A 72 4.85 8.02 14.13
CA GLU A 72 6.20 8.35 13.70
C GLU A 72 6.94 7.10 13.20
N GLN A 73 7.97 7.30 12.39
CA GLN A 73 8.74 6.24 11.75
C GLN A 73 9.41 5.27 12.75
N GLN A 74 9.81 5.76 13.93
CA GLN A 74 10.36 4.92 15.01
C GLN A 74 9.53 5.11 16.27
N ALA A 75 8.92 4.02 16.73
CA ALA A 75 8.15 4.00 17.96
C ALA A 75 8.95 3.31 19.05
N ASP A 76 9.48 4.09 19.99
CA ASP A 76 10.02 3.56 21.25
C ASP A 76 8.85 3.17 22.15
N MET A 77 8.47 1.90 22.08
CA MET A 77 7.41 1.35 22.90
C MET A 77 7.99 0.29 23.85
N SER A 78 8.13 0.66 25.10
CA SER A 78 8.42 -0.28 26.21
C SER A 78 7.16 -0.38 27.06
N SER A 79 6.33 -1.39 26.79
CA SER A 79 5.11 -1.65 27.56
C SER A 79 5.14 -3.11 28.02
N ASP A 80 4.85 -3.32 29.30
CA ASP A 80 4.72 -4.66 29.89
C ASP A 80 3.34 -5.28 29.63
N TYR A 81 2.42 -4.52 29.00
CA TYR A 81 1.09 -5.00 28.66
C TYR A 81 1.13 -6.05 27.55
N THR A 82 0.10 -6.90 27.54
CA THR A 82 -0.17 -7.73 26.36
C THR A 82 -0.57 -6.85 25.18
N LEU A 83 -0.44 -7.36 23.95
CA LEU A 83 -0.89 -6.62 22.76
C LEU A 83 -2.36 -6.20 22.89
N TYR A 84 -3.21 -7.11 23.37
CA TYR A 84 -4.63 -6.83 23.56
C TYR A 84 -4.86 -5.68 24.56
N ASP A 85 -4.20 -5.72 25.72
CA ASP A 85 -4.34 -4.70 26.75
C ASP A 85 -3.78 -3.35 26.28
N GLU A 86 -2.67 -3.36 25.54
CA GLU A 86 -2.09 -2.15 24.97
C GLU A 86 -3.06 -1.50 23.96
N LEU A 87 -3.67 -2.29 23.07
CA LEU A 87 -4.65 -1.76 22.12
C LEU A 87 -5.94 -1.30 22.81
N LYS A 88 -6.32 -1.93 23.91
CA LYS A 88 -7.46 -1.55 24.74
C LYS A 88 -7.31 -0.15 25.36
N THR A 89 -6.07 0.30 25.60
CA THR A 89 -5.82 1.69 26.07
C THR A 89 -6.26 2.76 25.07
N ALA A 90 -6.48 2.43 23.80
CA ALA A 90 -7.05 3.37 22.83
C ALA A 90 -8.51 3.73 23.14
N PHE A 91 -9.18 2.97 24.00
CA PHE A 91 -10.60 3.09 24.35
C PHE A 91 -10.80 3.47 25.83
N GLU A 92 -9.84 4.20 26.46
CA GLU A 92 -9.94 4.60 27.86
C GLU A 92 -11.26 5.34 28.17
N ASP A 93 -11.70 6.24 27.29
CA ASP A 93 -12.96 6.98 27.44
C ASP A 93 -14.19 6.03 27.39
N VAL A 94 -14.18 5.04 26.50
CA VAL A 94 -15.24 4.03 26.37
C VAL A 94 -15.27 3.13 27.60
N LEU A 95 -14.10 2.75 28.10
CA LEU A 95 -13.97 1.93 29.31
C LEU A 95 -14.42 2.68 30.55
N ALA A 96 -14.13 3.98 30.63
CA ALA A 96 -14.65 4.83 31.72
C ALA A 96 -16.18 4.93 31.67
N LEU A 97 -16.78 5.04 30.47
CA LEU A 97 -18.22 5.02 30.29
C LEU A 97 -18.82 3.65 30.67
N ALA A 98 -18.15 2.54 30.33
CA ALA A 98 -18.57 1.19 30.73
C ALA A 98 -18.58 1.02 32.25
N ALA A 99 -17.51 1.43 32.92
CA ALA A 99 -17.41 1.38 34.39
C ALA A 99 -18.47 2.27 35.06
N ALA A 100 -18.72 3.48 34.52
CA ALA A 100 -19.78 4.36 35.03
C ALA A 100 -21.19 3.75 34.84
N LYS A 101 -21.42 3.06 33.70
CA LYS A 101 -22.66 2.34 33.41
C LYS A 101 -22.89 1.22 34.42
N GLU A 102 -21.87 0.37 34.66
CA GLU A 102 -21.98 -0.72 35.64
C GLU A 102 -22.21 -0.20 37.08
N ALA A 103 -21.52 0.87 37.47
CA ALA A 103 -21.72 1.51 38.77
C ALA A 103 -23.17 2.03 38.92
N MET A 104 -23.69 2.68 37.89
CA MET A 104 -25.07 3.21 37.91
C MET A 104 -26.11 2.10 37.88
N GLU A 105 -25.86 0.98 37.19
CA GLU A 105 -26.71 -0.21 37.22
C GLU A 105 -26.77 -0.81 38.64
N ALA A 106 -25.67 -0.84 39.37
CA ALA A 106 -25.62 -1.29 40.74
C ALA A 106 -26.44 -0.35 41.67
N GLU A 107 -26.29 0.97 41.50
CA GLU A 107 -27.06 1.96 42.26
C GLU A 107 -28.57 1.91 41.99
N ILE A 108 -29.00 1.68 40.75
CA ILE A 108 -30.44 1.57 40.40
C ILE A 108 -31.07 0.32 41.01
N LYS A 109 -30.29 -0.79 41.13
CA LYS A 109 -30.76 -2.01 41.80
C LYS A 109 -31.07 -1.76 43.30
N GLU A 110 -30.34 -0.85 43.94
CA GLU A 110 -30.57 -0.49 45.36
C GLU A 110 -31.63 0.59 45.54
N ASN A 111 -31.75 1.53 44.58
CA ASN A 111 -32.68 2.67 44.69
C ASN A 111 -33.24 3.08 43.32
N HIS A 112 -34.47 2.73 43.05
CA HIS A 112 -35.23 3.02 41.84
C HIS A 112 -35.79 4.44 41.88
N SER A 113 -35.03 5.46 41.44
CA SER A 113 -35.56 6.81 41.22
C SER A 113 -35.64 7.12 39.71
N GLU A 114 -36.66 7.88 39.32
CA GLU A 114 -36.88 8.28 37.92
C GLU A 114 -35.72 9.09 37.36
N GLU A 115 -35.12 9.96 38.18
CA GLU A 115 -33.92 10.74 37.82
C GLU A 115 -32.70 9.86 37.52
N LYS A 116 -32.49 8.75 38.26
CA LYS A 116 -31.40 7.81 38.02
C LYS A 116 -31.62 7.01 36.75
N LEU A 117 -32.84 6.63 36.42
CA LEU A 117 -33.20 5.95 35.19
C LEU A 117 -32.95 6.85 33.97
N GLU A 118 -33.28 8.14 34.03
CA GLU A 118 -32.97 9.09 32.96
C GLU A 118 -31.45 9.31 32.80
N ALA A 119 -30.71 9.41 33.92
CA ALA A 119 -29.26 9.55 33.90
C ALA A 119 -28.57 8.31 33.29
N TYR A 120 -29.06 7.11 33.64
CA TYR A 120 -28.60 5.85 33.04
C TYR A 120 -28.91 5.79 31.54
N GLY A 121 -30.11 6.18 31.11
CA GLY A 121 -30.46 6.26 29.69
C GLY A 121 -29.47 7.13 28.89
N ARG A 122 -29.18 8.33 29.41
CA ARG A 122 -28.17 9.22 28.79
C ARG A 122 -26.75 8.62 28.76
N LEU A 123 -26.40 7.85 29.80
CA LEU A 123 -25.08 7.20 29.87
C LEU A 123 -25.00 6.03 28.89
N VAL A 124 -26.05 5.24 28.75
CA VAL A 124 -26.14 4.16 27.75
C VAL A 124 -26.04 4.73 26.34
N GLU A 125 -26.79 5.78 26.02
CA GLU A 125 -26.74 6.45 24.72
C GLU A 125 -25.34 6.97 24.40
N ARG A 126 -24.65 7.56 25.38
CA ARG A 126 -23.24 8.00 25.21
C ARG A 126 -22.30 6.83 24.99
N PHE A 127 -22.49 5.70 25.71
CA PHE A 127 -21.70 4.49 25.56
C PHE A 127 -21.91 3.85 24.18
N GLU A 128 -23.17 3.78 23.71
CA GLU A 128 -23.50 3.29 22.37
C GLU A 128 -22.90 4.17 21.28
N ASN A 129 -23.08 5.49 21.37
CA ASN A 129 -22.53 6.45 20.41
C ASN A 129 -20.99 6.44 20.38
N ALA A 130 -20.33 6.09 21.48
CA ALA A 130 -18.89 5.88 21.56
C ALA A 130 -18.42 4.51 21.01
N GLY A 131 -19.34 3.66 20.52
CA GLY A 131 -19.03 2.33 20.00
C GLY A 131 -18.70 1.30 21.09
N GLY A 132 -19.33 1.45 22.27
CA GLY A 132 -19.04 0.65 23.45
C GLY A 132 -19.30 -0.86 23.31
N TYR A 133 -20.14 -1.30 22.37
CA TYR A 133 -20.37 -2.72 22.10
C TYR A 133 -19.43 -3.29 21.02
N ASP A 134 -18.78 -2.44 20.23
CA ASP A 134 -18.00 -2.86 19.05
C ASP A 134 -16.48 -2.77 19.24
N PHE A 135 -16.01 -2.19 20.35
CA PHE A 135 -14.58 -1.89 20.52
C PHE A 135 -13.70 -3.15 20.48
N GLU A 136 -14.16 -4.29 21.04
CA GLU A 136 -13.42 -5.55 21.00
C GLU A 136 -13.29 -6.10 19.58
N SER A 137 -14.36 -6.04 18.79
CA SER A 137 -14.35 -6.42 17.38
C SER A 137 -13.43 -5.51 16.56
N ARG A 138 -13.41 -4.20 16.88
CA ARG A 138 -12.50 -3.23 16.25
C ARG A 138 -11.06 -3.52 16.58
N ILE A 139 -10.72 -3.84 17.84
CA ILE A 139 -9.36 -4.25 18.25
C ILE A 139 -8.90 -5.45 17.42
N ARG A 140 -9.71 -6.53 17.39
CA ARG A 140 -9.35 -7.75 16.66
C ARG A 140 -9.21 -7.51 15.16
N ARG A 141 -10.15 -6.80 14.54
CA ARG A 141 -10.10 -6.46 13.11
C ARG A 141 -8.85 -5.66 12.75
N THR A 142 -8.51 -4.66 13.56
CA THR A 142 -7.32 -3.82 13.33
C THR A 142 -6.04 -4.61 13.56
N ALA A 143 -5.95 -5.42 14.61
CA ALA A 143 -4.80 -6.26 14.88
C ALA A 143 -4.56 -7.27 13.75
N PHE A 144 -5.60 -8.01 13.32
CA PHE A 144 -5.50 -8.99 12.24
C PHE A 144 -5.19 -8.33 10.89
N GLY A 145 -5.78 -7.16 10.60
CA GLY A 145 -5.47 -6.38 9.41
C GLY A 145 -4.03 -5.92 9.33
N LEU A 146 -3.36 -5.73 10.47
CA LEU A 146 -1.93 -5.40 10.57
C LEU A 146 -1.05 -6.64 10.81
N GLY A 147 -1.57 -7.86 10.51
CA GLY A 147 -0.81 -9.10 10.46
C GLY A 147 -0.46 -9.69 11.83
N PHE A 148 -1.15 -9.32 12.89
CA PHE A 148 -1.06 -10.02 14.16
C PHE A 148 -2.00 -11.24 14.18
N THR A 149 -1.60 -12.29 14.86
CA THR A 149 -2.39 -13.51 15.02
C THR A 149 -3.18 -13.48 16.33
N GLN A 150 -4.09 -14.44 16.50
CA GLN A 150 -4.81 -14.60 17.77
C GLN A 150 -3.86 -14.90 18.95
N GLU A 151 -2.75 -15.59 18.68
CA GLU A 151 -1.72 -15.89 19.68
C GLU A 151 -0.92 -14.65 20.07
N ASP A 152 -0.69 -13.74 19.12
CA ASP A 152 0.05 -12.49 19.37
C ASP A 152 -0.68 -11.56 20.32
N LEU A 153 -2.03 -11.60 20.35
CA LEU A 153 -2.82 -10.78 21.26
C LEU A 153 -2.48 -11.02 22.75
N ALA A 154 -2.03 -12.23 23.10
CA ALA A 154 -1.64 -12.58 24.46
C ALA A 154 -0.16 -12.34 24.76
N LYS A 155 0.67 -12.00 23.76
CA LYS A 155 2.11 -11.73 23.93
C LYS A 155 2.35 -10.32 24.46
N GLN A 156 3.36 -10.17 25.30
CA GLN A 156 3.80 -8.86 25.79
C GLN A 156 4.44 -8.03 24.68
N VAL A 157 4.10 -6.75 24.60
CA VAL A 157 4.61 -5.80 23.59
C VAL A 157 6.13 -5.63 23.70
N ALA A 158 6.70 -5.77 24.89
CA ALA A 158 8.14 -5.72 25.12
C ALA A 158 8.91 -6.72 24.26
N ASN A 159 8.33 -7.91 24.02
CA ASN A 159 8.95 -9.03 23.28
C ASN A 159 8.82 -8.91 21.75
N PHE A 160 8.16 -7.88 21.26
CA PHE A 160 8.01 -7.67 19.82
C PHE A 160 9.24 -7.03 19.19
N SER A 161 9.48 -7.35 17.91
CA SER A 161 10.52 -6.69 17.11
C SER A 161 10.17 -5.21 16.89
N GLY A 162 11.17 -4.40 16.49
CA GLY A 162 10.96 -2.98 16.20
C GLY A 162 9.84 -2.73 15.19
N GLY A 163 9.81 -3.48 14.08
CA GLY A 163 8.74 -3.37 13.09
C GLY A 163 7.36 -3.80 13.62
N GLN A 164 7.31 -4.80 14.52
CA GLN A 164 6.06 -5.17 15.19
C GLN A 164 5.59 -4.07 16.14
N LYS A 165 6.48 -3.43 16.89
CA LYS A 165 6.16 -2.29 17.76
C LYS A 165 5.61 -1.10 16.97
N THR A 166 6.21 -0.80 15.81
CA THR A 166 5.67 0.25 14.91
C THR A 166 4.24 -0.09 14.45
N ARG A 167 3.96 -1.36 14.14
CA ARG A 167 2.59 -1.82 13.80
C ARG A 167 1.61 -1.69 14.97
N VAL A 168 2.05 -1.94 16.22
CA VAL A 168 1.22 -1.71 17.42
C VAL A 168 0.87 -0.23 17.56
N CYS A 169 1.84 0.68 17.37
CA CYS A 169 1.60 2.12 17.40
C CYS A 169 0.62 2.55 16.31
N LEU A 170 0.77 2.02 15.10
CA LEU A 170 -0.16 2.27 14.00
C LEU A 170 -1.57 1.77 14.37
N ALA A 171 -1.71 0.53 14.85
CA ALA A 171 -3.00 0.00 15.30
C ALA A 171 -3.67 0.89 16.34
N LYS A 172 -2.92 1.34 17.35
CA LYS A 172 -3.41 2.21 18.42
C LYS A 172 -3.89 3.56 17.88
N ALA A 173 -3.14 4.18 16.95
CA ALA A 173 -3.53 5.44 16.33
C ALA A 173 -4.81 5.29 15.47
N LEU A 174 -4.94 4.18 14.71
CA LEU A 174 -6.13 3.89 13.91
C LEU A 174 -7.38 3.63 14.77
N LEU A 175 -7.20 2.94 15.91
CA LEU A 175 -8.30 2.64 16.84
C LEU A 175 -8.85 3.88 17.55
N ARG A 176 -8.00 4.85 17.87
CA ARG A 176 -8.40 6.13 18.48
C ARG A 176 -9.30 6.98 17.59
N GLN A 177 -9.20 6.83 16.27
CA GLN A 177 -9.98 7.57 15.27
C GLN A 177 -9.97 9.10 15.51
N PRO A 178 -8.80 9.76 15.58
CA PRO A 178 -8.72 11.21 15.78
C PRO A 178 -9.32 11.98 14.59
N ASP A 179 -9.65 13.26 14.78
CA ASP A 179 -10.16 14.13 13.72
C ASP A 179 -9.15 14.36 12.61
N PHE A 180 -7.86 14.35 12.95
CA PHE A 180 -6.74 14.39 12.01
C PHE A 180 -5.72 13.30 12.34
N LEU A 181 -5.37 12.50 11.34
CA LEU A 181 -4.41 11.40 11.46
C LEU A 181 -3.16 11.70 10.63
N PHE A 182 -2.00 11.74 11.28
CA PHE A 182 -0.71 12.00 10.65
C PHE A 182 0.15 10.74 10.65
N LEU A 183 0.53 10.30 9.45
CA LEU A 183 1.27 9.06 9.23
C LEU A 183 2.60 9.35 8.54
N ASP A 184 3.72 9.02 9.20
CA ASP A 184 5.07 9.14 8.64
C ASP A 184 5.58 7.75 8.23
N GLU A 185 5.66 7.50 6.93
CA GLU A 185 6.05 6.23 6.30
C GLU A 185 5.29 5.00 6.86
N PRO A 186 3.93 5.00 6.84
CA PRO A 186 3.14 3.93 7.46
C PRO A 186 3.26 2.58 6.76
N THR A 187 3.74 2.55 5.52
CA THR A 187 3.92 1.33 4.72
C THR A 187 5.21 0.57 5.05
N ASN A 188 6.15 1.20 5.76
CA ASN A 188 7.37 0.54 6.20
C ASN A 188 7.05 -0.62 7.14
N HIS A 189 7.71 -1.75 6.94
CA HIS A 189 7.52 -3.00 7.70
C HIS A 189 6.14 -3.68 7.55
N LEU A 190 5.30 -3.22 6.60
CA LEU A 190 4.06 -3.87 6.22
C LEU A 190 4.29 -4.73 4.96
N ASP A 191 3.68 -5.89 4.92
CA ASP A 191 3.58 -6.67 3.68
C ASP A 191 2.40 -6.17 2.82
N VAL A 192 2.31 -6.69 1.60
CA VAL A 192 1.31 -6.25 0.63
C VAL A 192 -0.12 -6.39 1.16
N GLY A 193 -0.43 -7.49 1.88
CA GLY A 193 -1.77 -7.72 2.43
C GLY A 193 -2.14 -6.69 3.51
N MET A 194 -1.17 -6.36 4.39
CA MET A 194 -1.35 -5.33 5.40
C MET A 194 -1.52 -3.94 4.78
N ILE A 195 -0.74 -3.62 3.72
CA ILE A 195 -0.86 -2.36 2.99
C ILE A 195 -2.24 -2.23 2.36
N GLU A 196 -2.75 -3.28 1.71
CA GLU A 196 -4.09 -3.29 1.11
C GLU A 196 -5.20 -3.10 2.14
N TRP A 197 -5.06 -3.73 3.30
CA TRP A 197 -5.98 -3.52 4.41
C TRP A 197 -5.95 -2.06 4.90
N LEU A 198 -4.75 -1.48 5.05
CA LEU A 198 -4.59 -0.08 5.47
C LEU A 198 -5.17 0.89 4.44
N GLU A 199 -4.96 0.64 3.14
CA GLU A 199 -5.59 1.39 2.04
C GLU A 199 -7.12 1.43 2.21
N GLY A 200 -7.76 0.26 2.36
CA GLY A 200 -9.20 0.14 2.56
C GLY A 200 -9.70 0.86 3.81
N PHE A 201 -8.92 0.80 4.91
CA PHE A 201 -9.24 1.52 6.14
C PHE A 201 -9.21 3.04 5.93
N LEU A 202 -8.12 3.57 5.34
CA LEU A 202 -7.94 5.01 5.14
C LEU A 202 -8.88 5.61 4.08
N GLN A 203 -9.27 4.84 3.07
CA GLN A 203 -10.28 5.27 2.09
C GLN A 203 -11.64 5.58 2.74
N ASN A 204 -11.99 4.84 3.80
CA ASN A 204 -13.23 5.00 4.55
C ASN A 204 -13.08 5.86 5.81
N TYR A 205 -11.91 6.48 6.01
CA TYR A 205 -11.66 7.29 7.18
C TYR A 205 -12.40 8.63 7.11
N ALA A 206 -13.17 8.96 8.14
CA ALA A 206 -14.00 10.16 8.17
C ALA A 206 -13.23 11.46 8.49
N GLY A 207 -12.11 11.35 9.20
CA GLY A 207 -11.24 12.47 9.54
C GLY A 207 -10.33 12.92 8.41
N GLY A 208 -9.55 13.97 8.63
CA GLY A 208 -8.47 14.38 7.74
C GLY A 208 -7.24 13.48 7.90
N VAL A 209 -6.55 13.17 6.81
CA VAL A 209 -5.33 12.35 6.86
C VAL A 209 -4.18 13.07 6.18
N LEU A 210 -3.03 13.14 6.83
CA LEU A 210 -1.76 13.58 6.24
C LEU A 210 -0.79 12.41 6.23
N ILE A 211 -0.33 12.04 5.04
CA ILE A 211 0.52 10.87 4.83
C ILE A 211 1.83 11.30 4.19
N ILE A 212 2.94 11.03 4.86
CA ILE A 212 4.27 11.04 4.23
C ILE A 212 4.54 9.61 3.80
N SER A 213 4.74 9.37 2.51
CA SER A 213 5.12 8.05 2.01
C SER A 213 5.92 8.14 0.72
N HIS A 214 6.80 7.16 0.54
CA HIS A 214 7.52 6.89 -0.70
C HIS A 214 6.91 5.73 -1.50
N ASP A 215 5.79 5.19 -1.04
CA ASP A 215 5.00 4.20 -1.78
C ASP A 215 4.01 4.92 -2.72
N ARG A 216 4.36 4.94 -4.01
CA ARG A 216 3.58 5.62 -5.05
C ARG A 216 2.20 5.01 -5.25
N PHE A 217 2.11 3.68 -5.15
CA PHE A 217 0.86 2.95 -5.32
C PHE A 217 -0.11 3.21 -4.16
N PHE A 218 0.41 3.21 -2.95
CA PHE A 218 -0.36 3.55 -1.76
C PHE A 218 -0.89 4.99 -1.82
N LEU A 219 -0.02 5.96 -2.20
CA LEU A 219 -0.44 7.34 -2.37
C LEU A 219 -1.49 7.51 -3.47
N ASP A 220 -1.37 6.77 -4.58
CA ASP A 220 -2.32 6.84 -5.69
C ASP A 220 -3.72 6.34 -5.29
N ARG A 221 -3.78 5.32 -4.44
CA ARG A 221 -5.04 4.73 -3.96
C ARG A 221 -5.71 5.51 -2.83
N VAL A 222 -4.92 6.10 -1.95
CA VAL A 222 -5.45 6.70 -0.71
C VAL A 222 -5.58 8.22 -0.84
N ALA A 223 -4.59 8.91 -1.41
CA ALA A 223 -4.56 10.37 -1.45
C ALA A 223 -5.51 10.93 -2.52
N ASN A 224 -6.27 11.96 -2.14
CA ASN A 224 -7.08 12.76 -3.06
C ASN A 224 -6.47 14.14 -3.32
N ARG A 225 -5.38 14.47 -2.63
CA ARG A 225 -4.62 15.71 -2.77
C ARG A 225 -3.15 15.45 -2.46
N ILE A 226 -2.24 16.05 -3.20
CA ILE A 226 -0.79 15.89 -3.00
C ILE A 226 -0.16 17.25 -2.68
N PHE A 227 0.66 17.28 -1.64
CA PHE A 227 1.55 18.39 -1.33
C PHE A 227 2.98 17.99 -1.66
N GLU A 228 3.63 18.77 -2.54
CA GLU A 228 5.04 18.60 -2.88
C GLU A 228 5.88 19.66 -2.19
N ILE A 229 6.89 19.21 -1.42
CA ILE A 229 7.92 20.12 -0.92
C ILE A 229 9.12 20.11 -1.86
N GLU A 230 9.33 21.22 -2.54
CA GLU A 230 10.46 21.43 -3.45
C GLU A 230 10.96 22.87 -3.30
N ASN A 231 12.28 23.06 -3.38
CA ASN A 231 12.90 24.40 -3.24
C ASN A 231 12.45 25.15 -1.99
N LYS A 232 12.31 24.45 -0.87
CA LYS A 232 11.91 25.00 0.45
C LYS A 232 10.47 25.54 0.51
N THR A 233 9.65 25.30 -0.48
CA THR A 233 8.25 25.71 -0.56
C THR A 233 7.33 24.50 -0.75
N VAL A 234 6.05 24.64 -0.41
CA VAL A 234 5.04 23.60 -0.61
C VAL A 234 4.10 23.99 -1.74
N THR A 235 3.93 23.10 -2.70
CA THR A 235 2.97 23.24 -3.81
C THR A 235 1.87 22.19 -3.66
N ALA A 236 0.61 22.63 -3.73
CA ALA A 236 -0.56 21.75 -3.68
C ALA A 236 -1.02 21.33 -5.08
N TYR A 237 -1.39 20.05 -5.21
CA TYR A 237 -1.98 19.46 -6.41
C TYR A 237 -3.28 18.76 -6.03
N GLU A 238 -4.38 19.12 -6.70
CA GLU A 238 -5.69 18.50 -6.49
C GLU A 238 -5.78 17.23 -7.34
N GLY A 239 -5.85 16.07 -6.68
CA GLY A 239 -5.92 14.76 -7.32
C GLY A 239 -4.99 13.72 -6.67
N ASN A 240 -4.99 12.50 -7.22
CA ASN A 240 -4.16 11.39 -6.78
C ASN A 240 -2.70 11.54 -7.25
N TYR A 241 -1.86 10.55 -6.90
CA TYR A 241 -0.44 10.58 -7.24
C TYR A 241 -0.17 10.55 -8.75
N THR A 242 -0.92 9.76 -9.51
CA THR A 242 -0.80 9.69 -10.98
C THR A 242 -1.12 11.06 -11.63
N TYR A 243 -2.17 11.73 -11.19
CA TYR A 243 -2.49 13.08 -11.67
C TYR A 243 -1.39 14.09 -11.31
N TYR A 244 -0.88 14.04 -10.07
CA TYR A 244 0.25 14.87 -9.63
C TYR A 244 1.45 14.71 -10.55
N MET A 245 1.88 13.47 -10.85
CA MET A 245 3.02 13.20 -11.71
C MET A 245 2.86 13.83 -13.10
N LYS A 246 1.68 13.67 -13.71
CA LYS A 246 1.38 14.27 -15.01
C LYS A 246 1.44 15.79 -15.00
N VAL A 247 0.86 16.43 -14.00
CA VAL A 247 0.85 17.89 -13.89
C VAL A 247 2.24 18.43 -13.56
N ARG A 248 2.98 17.74 -12.69
CA ARG A 248 4.36 18.06 -12.34
C ARG A 248 5.26 18.05 -13.56
N GLU A 249 5.19 17.00 -14.37
CA GLU A 249 5.99 16.88 -15.61
C GLU A 249 5.69 18.03 -16.58
N GLN A 250 4.41 18.35 -16.79
CA GLN A 250 4.01 19.47 -17.64
C GLN A 250 4.52 20.81 -17.11
N ARG A 251 4.44 21.06 -15.79
CA ARG A 251 4.95 22.30 -15.17
C ARG A 251 6.47 22.40 -15.31
N ARG A 252 7.19 21.30 -15.09
CA ARG A 252 8.67 21.27 -15.25
C ARG A 252 9.09 21.53 -16.68
N ALA A 253 8.43 20.90 -17.64
CA ALA A 253 8.70 21.15 -19.07
C ALA A 253 8.44 22.62 -19.44
N ALA A 254 7.35 23.20 -18.97
CA ALA A 254 7.04 24.60 -19.17
C ALA A 254 8.07 25.54 -18.52
N GLN A 255 8.46 25.25 -17.26
CA GLN A 255 9.47 26.03 -16.53
C GLN A 255 10.84 25.93 -17.19
N LEU A 256 11.25 24.73 -17.66
CA LEU A 256 12.52 24.54 -18.38
C LEU A 256 12.53 25.36 -19.68
N SER A 257 11.47 25.29 -20.47
CA SER A 257 11.34 26.09 -21.69
C SER A 257 11.38 27.60 -21.41
N ALA A 258 10.71 28.04 -20.34
CA ALA A 258 10.76 29.45 -19.92
C ALA A 258 12.16 29.88 -19.46
N TYR A 259 12.84 29.01 -18.70
CA TYR A 259 14.23 29.23 -18.26
C TYR A 259 15.18 29.33 -19.47
N GLU A 260 15.13 28.40 -20.41
CA GLU A 260 15.95 28.42 -21.61
C GLU A 260 15.77 29.69 -22.45
N LYS A 261 14.50 30.08 -22.67
CA LYS A 261 14.18 31.33 -23.35
C LYS A 261 14.72 32.56 -22.62
N GLN A 262 14.62 32.56 -21.29
CA GLN A 262 15.16 33.65 -20.47
C GLN A 262 16.69 33.68 -20.54
N GLN A 263 17.38 32.55 -20.47
CA GLN A 263 18.84 32.46 -20.58
C GLN A 263 19.32 32.95 -21.96
N GLU A 264 18.62 32.57 -23.03
CA GLU A 264 18.93 33.03 -24.37
C GLU A 264 18.77 34.57 -24.48
N HIS A 265 17.69 35.12 -23.90
CA HIS A 265 17.46 36.56 -23.84
C HIS A 265 18.54 37.29 -23.04
N ILE A 266 18.93 36.75 -21.88
CA ILE A 266 20.02 37.27 -21.04
C ILE A 266 21.33 37.29 -21.84
N LYS A 267 21.70 36.16 -22.43
CA LYS A 267 22.92 36.03 -23.23
C LYS A 267 22.98 37.04 -24.37
N LYS A 268 21.91 37.17 -25.16
CA LYS A 268 21.82 38.16 -26.26
C LYS A 268 21.91 39.60 -25.73
N THR A 269 21.35 39.88 -24.58
CA THR A 269 21.36 41.21 -23.96
C THR A 269 22.77 41.53 -23.41
N GLU A 270 23.43 40.60 -22.77
CA GLU A 270 24.82 40.72 -22.29
C GLU A 270 25.80 40.93 -23.44
N GLU A 271 25.67 40.17 -24.53
CA GLU A 271 26.47 40.37 -25.75
C GLU A 271 26.29 41.76 -26.33
N TYR A 272 25.02 42.27 -26.39
CA TYR A 272 24.74 43.62 -26.83
C TYR A 272 25.38 44.66 -25.91
N ILE A 273 25.28 44.51 -24.61
CA ILE A 273 25.89 45.40 -23.61
C ILE A 273 27.39 45.38 -23.77
N ARG A 274 28.02 44.21 -23.86
CA ARG A 274 29.48 44.06 -24.07
C ARG A 274 29.96 44.76 -25.34
N LYS A 275 29.21 44.61 -26.44
CA LYS A 275 29.57 45.21 -27.74
C LYS A 275 29.46 46.73 -27.76
N TYR A 276 28.47 47.31 -27.03
CA TYR A 276 28.14 48.75 -27.12
C TYR A 276 28.36 49.51 -25.80
N LYS A 277 29.06 48.92 -24.81
CA LYS A 277 29.34 49.54 -23.51
C LYS A 277 30.12 50.87 -23.62
N ALA A 278 31.06 50.93 -24.59
CA ALA A 278 31.79 52.15 -24.92
C ALA A 278 31.44 52.56 -26.38
N GLY A 279 30.83 53.74 -26.58
CA GLY A 279 30.50 54.26 -27.90
C GLY A 279 29.13 54.95 -27.98
N ILE A 280 28.70 55.27 -29.22
CA ILE A 280 27.49 56.06 -29.53
C ILE A 280 26.21 55.45 -28.91
N LYS A 281 26.16 54.13 -28.76
CA LYS A 281 24.98 53.43 -28.19
C LYS A 281 25.14 53.12 -26.68
N SER A 282 26.08 53.74 -25.96
CA SER A 282 26.34 53.48 -24.53
C SER A 282 25.12 53.77 -23.62
N LYS A 283 24.30 54.77 -23.95
CA LYS A 283 23.05 55.10 -23.22
C LYS A 283 22.03 53.94 -23.32
N GLN A 284 21.89 53.35 -24.52
CA GLN A 284 21.01 52.18 -24.74
C GLN A 284 21.56 50.94 -24.03
N ALA A 285 22.88 50.72 -24.04
CA ALA A 285 23.51 49.63 -23.34
C ALA A 285 23.30 49.72 -21.82
N ARG A 286 23.41 50.94 -21.22
CA ARG A 286 23.09 51.16 -19.79
C ARG A 286 21.63 50.89 -19.47
N GLY A 287 20.68 51.33 -20.35
CA GLY A 287 19.27 51.05 -20.19
C GLY A 287 18.97 49.53 -20.14
N ARG A 288 19.54 48.77 -21.09
CA ARG A 288 19.43 47.29 -21.09
C ARG A 288 20.08 46.63 -19.88
N GLN A 289 21.21 47.14 -19.40
CA GLN A 289 21.84 46.69 -18.18
C GLN A 289 20.93 46.90 -16.98
N SER A 290 20.28 48.05 -16.87
CA SER A 290 19.32 48.32 -15.78
C SER A 290 18.08 47.43 -15.86
N GLN A 291 17.60 47.12 -17.08
CA GLN A 291 16.51 46.14 -17.28
C GLN A 291 16.94 44.74 -16.88
N LEU A 292 18.16 44.31 -17.26
CA LEU A 292 18.70 43.00 -16.92
C LEU A 292 18.90 42.83 -15.39
N ASN A 293 19.31 43.92 -14.70
CA ASN A 293 19.49 43.90 -13.24
C ASN A 293 18.16 43.83 -12.48
N ARG A 294 17.04 44.26 -13.12
CA ARG A 294 15.68 44.18 -12.54
C ARG A 294 14.93 42.93 -12.97
N LEU A 295 15.50 42.14 -13.89
CA LEU A 295 14.86 40.93 -14.38
C LEU A 295 14.84 39.88 -13.27
N GLU A 296 13.65 39.44 -12.92
CA GLU A 296 13.42 38.31 -12.02
C GLU A 296 13.95 37.03 -12.67
N ARG A 297 14.92 36.37 -12.03
CA ARG A 297 15.56 35.16 -12.58
C ARG A 297 14.68 33.95 -12.37
N ILE A 298 14.29 33.30 -13.46
CA ILE A 298 13.62 32.00 -13.37
C ILE A 298 14.64 30.98 -12.87
N VAL A 299 14.30 30.26 -11.80
CA VAL A 299 15.14 29.20 -11.26
C VAL A 299 15.02 28.00 -12.21
N LYS A 300 16.19 27.42 -12.60
CA LYS A 300 16.19 26.17 -13.35
C LYS A 300 15.46 25.11 -12.50
N PRO A 301 14.51 24.35 -13.09
CA PRO A 301 13.95 23.22 -12.37
C PRO A 301 15.08 22.37 -11.81
N ALA A 302 14.99 21.97 -10.55
CA ALA A 302 16.00 21.07 -9.98
C ALA A 302 16.11 19.85 -10.88
N ASP A 303 17.32 19.53 -11.35
CA ASP A 303 17.53 18.24 -12.00
C ASP A 303 17.14 17.20 -10.94
N THR A 304 16.15 16.38 -11.22
CA THR A 304 15.87 15.18 -10.43
C THR A 304 17.00 14.21 -10.70
N ALA A 305 18.19 14.61 -10.34
CA ALA A 305 19.36 13.77 -10.45
C ALA A 305 19.33 12.76 -9.31
N ALA A 306 18.50 11.75 -9.50
CA ALA A 306 18.81 10.48 -8.92
C ALA A 306 19.91 9.90 -9.80
N PHE A 307 21.05 9.64 -9.24
CA PHE A 307 22.17 8.92 -9.84
C PHE A 307 22.48 9.25 -11.32
N ASN A 308 23.35 10.21 -11.57
CA ASN A 308 23.91 10.42 -12.90
C ASN A 308 24.74 9.19 -13.30
N TYR A 309 24.42 8.58 -14.47
CA TYR A 309 25.15 7.42 -15.01
C TYR A 309 25.04 6.11 -14.20
N PHE A 310 23.92 5.87 -13.54
CA PHE A 310 23.67 4.60 -12.87
C PHE A 310 23.27 3.53 -13.90
N ALA A 311 24.17 2.58 -14.18
CA ALA A 311 23.90 1.44 -15.03
C ALA A 311 24.72 0.23 -14.54
N PHE A 312 24.11 -0.93 -14.50
CA PHE A 312 24.80 -2.17 -14.20
C PHE A 312 25.45 -2.72 -15.48
N ASN A 313 26.78 -2.81 -15.49
CA ASN A 313 27.56 -3.31 -16.64
C ASN A 313 28.23 -4.63 -16.26
N PRO A 314 27.67 -5.78 -16.68
CA PRO A 314 28.26 -7.08 -16.36
C PRO A 314 29.62 -7.29 -17.05
N THR A 315 30.58 -7.86 -16.32
CA THR A 315 31.94 -8.12 -16.82
C THR A 315 32.06 -9.40 -17.65
N GLY A 316 30.97 -10.03 -18.03
CA GLY A 316 30.99 -11.25 -18.85
C GLY A 316 29.62 -11.91 -18.96
N GLU A 317 29.46 -12.82 -19.92
CA GLU A 317 28.26 -13.59 -20.10
C GLU A 317 28.24 -14.82 -19.18
N CYS A 318 27.06 -15.10 -18.60
CA CYS A 318 26.77 -16.32 -17.82
C CYS A 318 26.11 -17.40 -18.69
N ALA A 319 25.97 -18.60 -18.13
CA ALA A 319 25.23 -19.71 -18.75
C ALA A 319 23.74 -19.37 -18.92
N GLN A 320 23.05 -20.08 -19.81
CA GLN A 320 21.60 -19.94 -20.04
C GLN A 320 20.77 -20.32 -18.80
N ARG A 321 21.23 -21.32 -18.02
CA ARG A 321 20.71 -21.65 -16.69
C ARG A 321 21.55 -20.94 -15.67
N VAL A 322 21.00 -19.92 -15.03
CA VAL A 322 21.72 -19.08 -14.05
C VAL A 322 21.69 -19.74 -12.68
N ALA A 323 20.53 -20.19 -12.24
CA ALA A 323 20.38 -20.92 -10.98
C ALA A 323 19.26 -21.97 -11.12
N GLU A 324 19.47 -23.14 -10.50
CA GLU A 324 18.53 -24.26 -10.52
C GLU A 324 18.37 -24.85 -9.11
N PHE A 325 17.14 -24.87 -8.61
CA PHE A 325 16.75 -25.51 -7.37
C PHE A 325 16.14 -26.87 -7.71
N GLU A 326 16.68 -27.93 -7.16
CA GLU A 326 16.22 -29.31 -7.38
C GLU A 326 15.78 -29.91 -6.05
N ASP A 327 14.47 -30.01 -5.86
CA ASP A 327 13.80 -30.62 -4.71
C ASP A 327 14.31 -30.07 -3.35
N VAL A 328 14.43 -28.75 -3.28
CA VAL A 328 15.04 -28.06 -2.13
C VAL A 328 14.03 -27.95 -0.99
N ALA A 329 14.46 -28.40 0.20
CA ALA A 329 13.78 -28.14 1.47
C ALA A 329 14.74 -27.48 2.45
N TYR A 330 14.19 -26.63 3.32
CA TYR A 330 14.95 -25.94 4.35
C TYR A 330 14.15 -25.83 5.65
N ASN A 331 14.81 -26.10 6.77
CA ASN A 331 14.32 -25.83 8.11
C ASN A 331 15.41 -25.19 8.95
N PHE A 332 15.03 -24.33 9.89
CA PHE A 332 15.96 -23.79 10.87
C PHE A 332 16.37 -24.88 11.87
N PRO A 333 17.62 -24.87 12.40
CA PRO A 333 18.11 -25.89 13.34
C PRO A 333 17.22 -26.09 14.55
N ASP A 334 16.56 -25.03 15.02
CA ASP A 334 15.70 -25.04 16.22
C ASP A 334 14.21 -25.26 15.90
N SER A 335 13.87 -25.50 14.62
CA SER A 335 12.47 -25.67 14.17
C SER A 335 12.25 -27.06 13.61
N HIS A 336 11.17 -27.74 14.05
CA HIS A 336 10.73 -28.99 13.47
C HIS A 336 9.86 -28.82 12.21
N LYS A 337 9.53 -27.60 11.84
CA LYS A 337 8.71 -27.30 10.66
C LYS A 337 9.60 -26.81 9.52
N ASN A 338 9.44 -27.43 8.34
CA ASN A 338 10.10 -26.94 7.14
C ASN A 338 9.58 -25.53 6.79
N LEU A 339 10.50 -24.63 6.50
CA LEU A 339 10.20 -23.31 5.97
C LEU A 339 9.82 -23.42 4.49
N PHE A 340 10.54 -24.28 3.76
CA PHE A 340 10.28 -24.65 2.37
C PHE A 340 10.25 -26.16 2.22
N ASP A 341 9.42 -26.63 1.32
CA ASP A 341 9.27 -28.04 1.02
C ASP A 341 9.16 -28.27 -0.50
N HIS A 342 9.98 -29.18 -1.02
CA HIS A 342 9.99 -29.56 -2.44
C HIS A 342 10.09 -28.40 -3.45
N VAL A 343 10.95 -27.39 -3.20
CA VAL A 343 11.13 -26.24 -4.08
C VAL A 343 11.89 -26.63 -5.34
N ASN A 344 11.26 -26.42 -6.50
CA ASN A 344 11.84 -26.62 -7.82
C ASN A 344 11.70 -25.33 -8.64
N VAL A 345 12.80 -24.66 -8.94
CA VAL A 345 12.84 -23.37 -9.67
C VAL A 345 14.01 -23.33 -10.61
N LEU A 346 13.81 -22.80 -11.79
CA LEU A 346 14.85 -22.58 -12.78
C LEU A 346 14.88 -21.11 -13.20
N ILE A 347 15.95 -20.41 -12.84
CA ILE A 347 16.21 -19.03 -13.26
C ILE A 347 17.07 -19.04 -14.50
N ARG A 348 16.61 -18.38 -15.56
CA ARG A 348 17.27 -18.30 -16.87
C ARG A 348 17.96 -16.96 -17.06
N LYS A 349 18.90 -16.92 -18.01
CA LYS A 349 19.56 -15.69 -18.41
C LYS A 349 18.54 -14.68 -18.96
N GLY A 350 18.55 -13.47 -18.42
CA GLY A 350 17.64 -12.38 -18.80
C GLY A 350 16.34 -12.35 -18.01
N ASP A 351 16.12 -13.29 -17.09
CA ASP A 351 14.94 -13.24 -16.22
C ASP A 351 15.09 -12.10 -15.20
N GLY A 352 14.00 -11.33 -15.04
CA GLY A 352 13.79 -10.41 -13.94
C GLY A 352 12.77 -11.02 -12.98
N VAL A 353 13.24 -11.67 -11.93
CA VAL A 353 12.40 -12.45 -11.03
C VAL A 353 12.03 -11.64 -9.79
N ALA A 354 10.74 -11.49 -9.52
CA ALA A 354 10.22 -10.93 -8.27
C ALA A 354 9.84 -12.06 -7.29
N VAL A 355 10.30 -12.00 -6.05
CA VAL A 355 9.88 -12.92 -4.98
C VAL A 355 8.91 -12.19 -4.07
N VAL A 356 7.69 -12.71 -3.97
CA VAL A 356 6.61 -12.14 -3.18
C VAL A 356 6.10 -13.14 -2.13
N GLY A 357 5.42 -12.65 -1.10
CA GLY A 357 4.83 -13.46 -0.05
C GLY A 357 4.72 -12.69 1.27
N PRO A 358 3.97 -13.20 2.25
CA PRO A 358 3.80 -12.55 3.54
C PRO A 358 5.12 -12.39 4.30
N ASN A 359 5.13 -11.52 5.30
CA ASN A 359 6.28 -11.37 6.18
C ASN A 359 6.51 -12.68 6.97
N GLY A 360 7.78 -13.11 7.03
CA GLY A 360 8.14 -14.39 7.68
C GLY A 360 7.96 -15.63 6.79
N ALA A 361 7.49 -15.52 5.56
CA ALA A 361 7.40 -16.65 4.62
C ALA A 361 8.75 -17.20 4.16
N GLY A 362 9.88 -16.52 4.48
CA GLY A 362 11.22 -16.98 4.16
C GLY A 362 11.85 -16.37 2.92
N LYS A 363 11.34 -15.25 2.43
CA LYS A 363 11.87 -14.55 1.23
C LYS A 363 13.39 -14.31 1.29
N THR A 364 13.88 -13.67 2.35
CA THR A 364 15.32 -13.46 2.59
C THR A 364 16.09 -14.77 2.74
N THR A 365 15.49 -15.77 3.40
CA THR A 365 16.10 -17.12 3.55
C THR A 365 16.28 -17.78 2.19
N PHE A 366 15.29 -17.65 1.29
CA PHE A 366 15.40 -18.15 -0.08
C PHE A 366 16.56 -17.49 -0.85
N LEU A 367 16.73 -16.16 -0.71
CA LEU A 367 17.87 -15.45 -1.32
C LEU A 367 19.20 -15.90 -0.71
N ARG A 368 19.28 -16.10 0.62
CA ARG A 368 20.51 -16.58 1.29
C ARG A 368 20.89 -18.02 0.90
N LEU A 369 19.91 -18.87 0.68
CA LEU A 369 20.14 -20.20 0.08
C LEU A 369 20.69 -20.10 -1.33
N LEU A 370 20.13 -19.19 -2.16
CA LEU A 370 20.57 -18.96 -3.53
C LEU A 370 22.03 -18.47 -3.63
N ILE A 371 22.45 -17.57 -2.74
CA ILE A 371 23.83 -17.05 -2.72
C ILE A 371 24.80 -17.98 -2.02
N GLY A 372 24.32 -19.06 -1.38
CA GLY A 372 25.13 -20.07 -0.70
C GLY A 372 25.58 -19.68 0.71
N GLU A 373 24.96 -18.69 1.36
CA GLU A 373 25.16 -18.37 2.78
C GLU A 373 24.51 -19.41 3.71
N LEU A 374 23.45 -20.07 3.22
CA LEU A 374 22.77 -21.15 3.93
C LEU A 374 22.82 -22.42 3.09
N GLU A 375 22.95 -23.55 3.75
CA GLU A 375 22.90 -24.87 3.11
C GLU A 375 21.48 -25.43 3.15
N ALA A 376 21.00 -26.00 2.05
CA ALA A 376 19.70 -26.66 2.00
C ALA A 376 19.70 -27.90 2.89
N SER A 377 18.59 -28.14 3.62
CA SER A 377 18.43 -29.33 4.44
C SER A 377 18.24 -30.60 3.60
N GLN A 378 17.61 -30.44 2.42
CA GLN A 378 17.43 -31.48 1.41
C GLN A 378 17.49 -30.86 0.01
N GLY A 379 17.76 -31.70 -1.00
CA GLY A 379 17.89 -31.25 -2.39
C GLY A 379 19.25 -30.60 -2.68
N ARG A 380 19.30 -29.83 -3.74
CA ARG A 380 20.51 -29.11 -4.12
C ARG A 380 20.23 -27.86 -4.93
N ILE A 381 21.12 -26.86 -4.81
CA ILE A 381 21.10 -25.64 -5.58
C ILE A 381 22.33 -25.62 -6.46
N LYS A 382 22.12 -25.39 -7.77
CA LYS A 382 23.19 -25.32 -8.76
C LYS A 382 23.25 -23.94 -9.36
N LEU A 383 24.41 -23.31 -9.31
CA LEU A 383 24.71 -22.09 -10.05
C LEU A 383 25.33 -22.44 -11.41
N GLY A 384 24.93 -21.71 -12.42
CA GLY A 384 25.45 -21.84 -13.77
C GLY A 384 26.93 -21.46 -13.87
N SER A 385 27.61 -21.94 -14.93
CA SER A 385 29.02 -21.57 -15.15
C SER A 385 29.16 -20.07 -15.42
N ARG A 386 30.23 -19.46 -14.90
CA ARG A 386 30.55 -18.03 -15.02
C ARG A 386 29.49 -17.08 -14.44
N VAL A 387 28.61 -17.56 -13.57
CA VAL A 387 27.70 -16.69 -12.81
C VAL A 387 28.53 -15.94 -11.77
N LYS A 388 28.42 -14.61 -11.80
CA LYS A 388 29.01 -13.70 -10.83
C LYS A 388 27.87 -12.98 -10.11
N ILE A 389 27.65 -13.36 -8.84
CA ILE A 389 26.57 -12.81 -8.02
C ILE A 389 26.97 -11.44 -7.46
N GLY A 390 26.05 -10.48 -7.54
CA GLY A 390 26.09 -9.26 -6.76
C GLY A 390 24.89 -9.25 -5.80
N TYR A 391 25.15 -9.20 -4.50
CA TYR A 391 24.13 -9.22 -3.48
C TYR A 391 23.92 -7.85 -2.84
N PHE A 392 22.67 -7.43 -2.78
CA PHE A 392 22.23 -6.25 -2.04
C PHE A 392 21.38 -6.72 -0.86
N SER A 393 21.91 -6.59 0.37
CA SER A 393 21.21 -7.03 1.58
C SER A 393 20.38 -5.91 2.20
N GLN A 394 19.28 -6.27 2.83
CA GLN A 394 18.39 -5.34 3.55
C GLN A 394 19.11 -4.58 4.68
N GLN A 395 20.10 -5.20 5.33
CA GLN A 395 20.85 -4.61 6.45
C GLN A 395 22.14 -3.93 6.00
N HIS A 396 22.37 -3.79 4.66
CA HIS A 396 23.61 -3.25 4.10
C HIS A 396 24.87 -3.98 4.61
N GLU A 397 24.75 -5.29 4.81
CA GLU A 397 25.89 -6.16 5.11
C GLU A 397 26.96 -5.96 4.04
N GLY A 398 28.22 -5.78 4.48
CA GLY A 398 29.32 -5.44 3.56
C GLY A 398 29.68 -3.96 3.47
N LEU A 399 29.03 -3.08 4.26
CA LEU A 399 29.50 -1.72 4.52
C LEU A 399 30.30 -1.70 5.84
N HIS A 400 31.50 -1.11 5.82
CA HIS A 400 32.34 -0.96 7.01
C HIS A 400 31.99 0.36 7.71
N MET A 401 31.18 0.28 8.77
CA MET A 401 30.57 1.44 9.45
C MET A 401 31.61 2.39 10.07
N GLU A 402 32.81 1.90 10.36
CA GLU A 402 33.94 2.63 10.93
C GLU A 402 34.81 3.37 9.89
N ARG A 403 34.58 3.13 8.58
CA ARG A 403 35.31 3.82 7.51
C ARG A 403 34.54 5.05 7.03
N THR A 404 35.27 5.97 6.42
CA THR A 404 34.64 7.05 5.65
C THR A 404 34.14 6.51 4.30
N VAL A 405 33.21 7.24 3.71
CA VAL A 405 32.66 6.89 2.39
C VAL A 405 33.75 6.82 1.32
N LEU A 406 34.75 7.72 1.41
CA LEU A 406 35.90 7.76 0.49
C LEU A 406 36.83 6.55 0.69
N GLU A 407 37.23 6.29 1.93
CA GLU A 407 38.09 5.14 2.29
C GLU A 407 37.49 3.82 1.83
N GLU A 408 36.16 3.63 1.96
CA GLU A 408 35.49 2.42 1.52
C GLU A 408 35.71 2.16 0.04
N MET A 409 35.64 3.21 -0.79
CA MET A 409 35.86 3.10 -2.24
C MET A 409 37.32 2.83 -2.61
N GLU A 410 38.25 3.49 -1.90
CA GLU A 410 39.70 3.34 -2.14
C GLU A 410 40.21 1.95 -1.74
N TYR A 411 39.81 1.48 -0.53
CA TYR A 411 40.30 0.19 -0.03
C TYR A 411 39.64 -1.01 -0.72
N GLU A 412 38.33 -0.94 -0.98
CA GLU A 412 37.59 -2.09 -1.54
C GLU A 412 37.84 -2.30 -3.04
N TYR A 413 37.94 -1.19 -3.80
CA TYR A 413 38.05 -1.24 -5.26
C TYR A 413 39.42 -0.78 -5.80
N GLY A 414 40.34 -0.36 -4.95
CA GLY A 414 41.67 0.13 -5.37
C GLY A 414 41.59 1.38 -6.24
N LEU A 415 40.55 2.21 -6.06
CA LEU A 415 40.36 3.43 -6.84
C LEU A 415 41.22 4.57 -6.30
N SER A 416 41.66 5.47 -7.21
CA SER A 416 42.27 6.72 -6.77
C SER A 416 41.21 7.66 -6.16
N GLU A 417 41.63 8.61 -5.31
CA GLU A 417 40.74 9.62 -4.71
C GLU A 417 39.89 10.34 -5.77
N GLU A 418 40.48 10.72 -6.90
CA GLU A 418 39.78 11.41 -7.98
C GLU A 418 38.68 10.51 -8.59
N GLN A 419 38.97 9.24 -8.81
CA GLN A 419 38.00 8.28 -9.33
C GLN A 419 36.88 8.02 -8.31
N SER A 420 37.23 7.83 -7.03
CA SER A 420 36.30 7.63 -5.93
C SER A 420 35.34 8.81 -5.80
N ARG A 421 35.86 10.05 -5.80
CA ARG A 421 35.03 11.26 -5.75
C ARG A 421 34.11 11.41 -6.96
N ARG A 422 34.57 10.99 -8.16
CA ARG A 422 33.73 11.00 -9.37
C ARG A 422 32.58 10.03 -9.27
N TYR A 423 32.81 8.78 -8.83
CA TYR A 423 31.74 7.81 -8.63
C TYR A 423 30.81 8.21 -7.50
N LEU A 424 31.34 8.66 -6.37
CA LEU A 424 30.56 9.15 -5.24
C LEU A 424 29.71 10.36 -5.62
N GLY A 425 30.26 11.30 -6.40
CA GLY A 425 29.52 12.45 -6.92
C GLY A 425 28.34 12.06 -7.82
N ALA A 426 28.47 10.98 -8.62
CA ALA A 426 27.37 10.44 -9.40
C ALA A 426 26.23 9.88 -8.52
N PHE A 427 26.55 9.45 -7.30
CA PHE A 427 25.60 8.95 -6.30
C PHE A 427 25.26 10.00 -5.22
N LEU A 428 25.41 11.29 -5.55
CA LEU A 428 25.03 12.44 -4.74
C LEU A 428 25.83 12.59 -3.42
N PHE A 429 27.05 12.08 -3.35
CA PHE A 429 27.98 12.41 -2.27
C PHE A 429 28.92 13.52 -2.74
N HIS A 430 28.80 14.72 -2.19
CA HIS A 430 29.54 15.90 -2.63
C HIS A 430 30.38 16.52 -1.51
N GLY A 431 31.44 17.20 -1.90
CA GLY A 431 32.28 17.98 -0.98
C GLY A 431 32.80 17.16 0.22
N ASP A 432 32.46 17.61 1.42
CA ASP A 432 32.91 16.97 2.69
C ASP A 432 32.06 15.74 3.09
N GLU A 433 30.94 15.49 2.41
CA GLU A 433 30.10 14.32 2.70
C GLU A 433 30.84 13.01 2.47
N VAL A 434 31.80 12.98 1.54
CA VAL A 434 32.63 11.81 1.27
C VAL A 434 33.58 11.45 2.42
N LEU A 435 33.83 12.38 3.33
CA LEU A 435 34.66 12.20 4.53
C LEU A 435 33.85 11.79 5.77
N ARG A 436 32.52 11.71 5.65
CA ARG A 436 31.68 11.24 6.75
C ARG A 436 31.86 9.74 6.95
N LEU A 437 31.77 9.29 8.22
CA LEU A 437 31.74 7.87 8.56
C LEU A 437 30.45 7.24 8.01
N ILE A 438 30.58 6.04 7.45
CA ILE A 438 29.43 5.28 6.92
C ILE A 438 28.37 5.05 7.99
N GLY A 439 28.80 4.76 9.23
CA GLY A 439 27.87 4.60 10.36
C GLY A 439 27.08 5.85 10.73
N SER A 440 27.49 7.06 10.28
CA SER A 440 26.76 8.31 10.49
C SER A 440 25.78 8.67 9.37
N LEU A 441 25.75 7.87 8.30
CA LEU A 441 24.89 8.08 7.16
C LEU A 441 23.45 7.65 7.49
N SER A 442 22.49 8.35 6.89
CA SER A 442 21.08 7.90 6.87
C SER A 442 20.92 6.59 6.08
N GLY A 443 19.87 5.81 6.36
CA GLY A 443 19.59 4.57 5.63
C GLY A 443 19.54 4.75 4.10
N GLY A 444 18.98 5.87 3.60
CA GLY A 444 18.98 6.17 2.18
C GLY A 444 20.38 6.49 1.60
N GLU A 445 21.25 7.14 2.38
CA GLU A 445 22.65 7.37 1.98
C GLU A 445 23.44 6.05 1.96
N GLN A 446 23.23 5.18 2.96
CA GLN A 446 23.84 3.84 3.00
C GLN A 446 23.38 3.00 1.81
N SER A 447 22.08 3.02 1.47
CA SER A 447 21.54 2.33 0.28
C SER A 447 22.21 2.84 -1.01
N ARG A 448 22.38 4.15 -1.18
CA ARG A 448 23.10 4.72 -2.35
C ARG A 448 24.54 4.23 -2.44
N LEU A 449 25.26 4.19 -1.33
CA LEU A 449 26.64 3.66 -1.30
C LEU A 449 26.66 2.16 -1.63
N ALA A 450 25.74 1.38 -1.10
CA ALA A 450 25.61 -0.04 -1.40
C ALA A 450 25.31 -0.30 -2.90
N PHE A 451 24.44 0.51 -3.53
CA PHE A 451 24.22 0.44 -4.99
C PHE A 451 25.47 0.79 -5.79
N LEU A 452 26.21 1.81 -5.38
CA LEU A 452 27.49 2.14 -6.01
C LEU A 452 28.45 0.95 -5.93
N LYS A 453 28.60 0.34 -4.77
CA LYS A 453 29.41 -0.87 -4.58
C LYS A 453 28.93 -1.99 -5.50
N LEU A 454 27.62 -2.27 -5.51
CA LEU A 454 27.03 -3.30 -6.38
C LEU A 454 27.31 -3.05 -7.86
N MET A 455 27.19 -1.82 -8.33
CA MET A 455 27.51 -1.43 -9.72
C MET A 455 28.98 -1.74 -10.07
N LEU A 456 29.90 -1.48 -9.14
CA LEU A 456 31.36 -1.69 -9.37
C LEU A 456 31.76 -3.17 -9.34
N THR A 457 30.92 -4.06 -8.79
CA THR A 457 31.20 -5.50 -8.82
C THR A 457 31.25 -6.06 -10.25
N GLY A 458 30.54 -5.46 -11.20
CA GLY A 458 30.35 -5.98 -12.55
C GLY A 458 29.66 -7.36 -12.58
N ALA A 459 28.77 -7.61 -11.65
CA ALA A 459 28.00 -8.85 -11.54
C ALA A 459 27.08 -9.03 -12.75
N ASN A 460 26.85 -10.28 -13.15
CA ASN A 460 25.91 -10.67 -14.21
C ASN A 460 24.62 -11.32 -13.68
N PHE A 461 24.59 -11.58 -12.37
CA PHE A 461 23.40 -12.00 -11.65
C PHE A 461 23.25 -11.16 -10.37
N LEU A 462 22.19 -10.34 -10.29
CA LEU A 462 21.92 -9.50 -9.15
C LEU A 462 20.87 -10.17 -8.24
N VAL A 463 21.15 -10.21 -6.94
CA VAL A 463 20.23 -10.68 -5.89
C VAL A 463 19.95 -9.49 -4.98
N LEU A 464 18.70 -9.03 -4.97
CA LEU A 464 18.30 -7.77 -4.34
C LEU A 464 17.26 -8.03 -3.25
N ASP A 465 17.62 -7.77 -1.99
CA ASP A 465 16.70 -7.91 -0.85
C ASP A 465 16.24 -6.52 -0.38
N GLU A 466 14.97 -6.18 -0.67
CA GLU A 466 14.31 -4.90 -0.38
C GLU A 466 15.11 -3.67 -0.88
N PRO A 467 15.49 -3.62 -2.17
CA PRO A 467 16.36 -2.56 -2.70
C PRO A 467 15.71 -1.17 -2.71
N THR A 468 14.41 -1.08 -2.60
CA THR A 468 13.66 0.18 -2.62
C THR A 468 13.44 0.79 -1.23
N ASN A 469 13.78 0.07 -0.15
CA ASN A 469 13.62 0.56 1.21
C ASN A 469 14.53 1.77 1.48
N HIS A 470 14.01 2.76 2.20
CA HIS A 470 14.69 4.02 2.55
C HIS A 470 15.08 4.92 1.36
N LEU A 471 14.76 4.52 0.11
CA LEU A 471 14.97 5.36 -1.06
C LEU A 471 13.80 6.33 -1.25
N ASP A 472 14.13 7.56 -1.62
CA ASP A 472 13.12 8.50 -2.12
C ASP A 472 12.69 8.15 -3.55
N ILE A 473 11.59 8.75 -3.99
CA ILE A 473 10.99 8.44 -5.29
C ILE A 473 11.99 8.59 -6.45
N PRO A 474 12.79 9.68 -6.56
CA PRO A 474 13.79 9.80 -7.60
C PRO A 474 14.85 8.69 -7.60
N ALA A 475 15.30 8.26 -6.42
CA ALA A 475 16.27 7.17 -6.30
C ALA A 475 15.67 5.83 -6.72
N LYS A 476 14.41 5.56 -6.36
CA LYS A 476 13.66 4.39 -6.83
C LYS A 476 13.56 4.35 -8.36
N GLU A 477 13.18 5.47 -8.98
CA GLU A 477 13.10 5.60 -10.45
C GLU A 477 14.43 5.29 -11.15
N ALA A 478 15.53 5.74 -10.59
CA ALA A 478 16.86 5.45 -11.14
C ALA A 478 17.23 3.95 -11.02
N VAL A 479 16.92 3.30 -9.90
CA VAL A 479 17.12 1.85 -9.72
C VAL A 479 16.26 1.07 -10.70
N GLU A 480 15.00 1.47 -10.88
CA GLU A 480 14.09 0.87 -11.87
C GLU A 480 14.63 0.97 -13.29
N GLU A 481 15.12 2.14 -13.69
CA GLU A 481 15.69 2.36 -15.01
C GLU A 481 16.97 1.53 -15.21
N ALA A 482 17.84 1.49 -14.21
CA ALA A 482 19.07 0.70 -14.26
C ALA A 482 18.78 -0.80 -14.39
N LEU A 483 17.77 -1.34 -13.69
CA LEU A 483 17.38 -2.74 -13.79
C LEU A 483 16.65 -3.05 -15.10
N SER A 484 15.79 -2.15 -15.58
CA SER A 484 15.09 -2.32 -16.86
C SER A 484 16.05 -2.37 -18.07
N THR A 485 17.21 -1.71 -17.96
CA THR A 485 18.26 -1.70 -19.00
C THR A 485 19.37 -2.72 -18.76
N PHE A 486 19.34 -3.44 -17.64
CA PHE A 486 20.37 -4.41 -17.28
C PHE A 486 20.33 -5.64 -18.20
N PRO A 487 21.43 -5.97 -18.92
CA PRO A 487 21.45 -7.10 -19.83
C PRO A 487 21.69 -8.45 -19.14
N GLY A 488 21.81 -8.48 -17.81
CA GLY A 488 22.00 -9.67 -16.99
C GLY A 488 20.70 -10.25 -16.48
N THR A 489 20.79 -11.03 -15.42
CA THR A 489 19.65 -11.66 -14.71
C THR A 489 19.58 -11.08 -13.32
N TYR A 490 18.39 -10.92 -12.79
CA TYR A 490 18.21 -10.50 -11.40
C TYR A 490 17.03 -11.17 -10.73
N ILE A 491 17.16 -11.30 -9.42
CA ILE A 491 16.07 -11.69 -8.53
C ILE A 491 15.93 -10.65 -7.43
N THR A 492 14.72 -10.24 -7.15
CA THR A 492 14.43 -9.20 -6.16
C THR A 492 13.29 -9.57 -5.24
N VAL A 493 13.47 -9.27 -3.96
CA VAL A 493 12.38 -9.21 -2.97
C VAL A 493 12.04 -7.75 -2.78
N SER A 494 10.78 -7.36 -2.92
CA SER A 494 10.32 -6.01 -2.59
C SER A 494 8.85 -5.99 -2.23
N HIS A 495 8.45 -5.02 -1.40
CA HIS A 495 7.06 -4.68 -1.12
C HIS A 495 6.56 -3.51 -1.97
N ASP A 496 7.44 -2.88 -2.76
CA ASP A 496 7.08 -1.80 -3.68
C ASP A 496 6.44 -2.38 -4.96
N ARG A 497 5.12 -2.36 -4.99
CA ARG A 497 4.31 -2.93 -6.10
C ARG A 497 4.60 -2.25 -7.44
N TYR A 498 4.86 -0.94 -7.45
CA TYR A 498 5.18 -0.20 -8.66
C TYR A 498 6.54 -0.60 -9.22
N PHE A 499 7.52 -0.76 -8.34
CA PHE A 499 8.85 -1.27 -8.69
C PHE A 499 8.76 -2.68 -9.28
N LEU A 500 8.07 -3.61 -8.59
CA LEU A 500 7.92 -4.99 -9.06
C LEU A 500 7.23 -5.07 -10.42
N ASP A 501 6.18 -4.28 -10.63
CA ASP A 501 5.42 -4.29 -11.89
C ASP A 501 6.28 -3.82 -13.08
N LYS A 502 7.18 -2.87 -12.85
CA LYS A 502 8.06 -2.31 -13.88
C LYS A 502 9.25 -3.19 -14.21
N VAL A 503 9.82 -3.87 -13.21
CA VAL A 503 11.08 -4.61 -13.40
C VAL A 503 10.88 -6.10 -13.60
N ALA A 504 9.85 -6.74 -13.01
CA ALA A 504 9.69 -8.18 -13.06
C ALA A 504 9.01 -8.66 -14.35
N ASN A 505 9.50 -9.77 -14.89
CA ASN A 505 8.85 -10.55 -15.96
C ASN A 505 8.44 -11.96 -15.51
N CYS A 506 8.80 -12.33 -14.27
CA CYS A 506 8.42 -13.56 -13.60
C CYS A 506 8.23 -13.26 -12.10
N VAL A 507 7.16 -13.81 -11.51
CA VAL A 507 6.86 -13.67 -10.08
C VAL A 507 6.89 -15.05 -9.42
N LEU A 508 7.66 -15.18 -8.36
CA LEU A 508 7.72 -16.35 -7.49
C LEU A 508 6.99 -16.04 -6.17
N GLU A 509 5.85 -16.66 -5.95
CA GLU A 509 5.12 -16.52 -4.69
C GLU A 509 5.57 -17.58 -3.70
N ILE A 510 5.93 -17.16 -2.50
CA ILE A 510 6.20 -18.04 -1.36
C ILE A 510 5.01 -17.96 -0.41
N ALA A 511 4.25 -19.04 -0.32
CA ALA A 511 3.11 -19.17 0.59
C ALA A 511 3.03 -20.58 1.17
N ASP A 512 2.78 -20.71 2.47
CA ASP A 512 2.59 -21.98 3.18
C ASP A 512 3.70 -23.03 2.93
N GLY A 513 4.95 -22.56 2.81
CA GLY A 513 6.13 -23.41 2.58
C GLY A 513 6.26 -23.93 1.14
N ARG A 514 5.41 -23.47 0.24
CA ARG A 514 5.46 -23.80 -1.20
C ARG A 514 5.86 -22.58 -2.01
N LEU A 515 6.39 -22.85 -3.19
CA LEU A 515 6.77 -21.83 -4.14
C LEU A 515 5.98 -22.04 -5.44
N GLN A 516 5.29 -20.99 -5.89
CA GLN A 516 4.49 -20.99 -7.12
C GLN A 516 5.05 -19.94 -8.08
N GLU A 517 5.20 -20.33 -9.36
CA GLU A 517 5.74 -19.46 -10.41
C GLU A 517 4.60 -18.90 -11.26
N TYR A 518 4.63 -17.59 -11.50
CA TYR A 518 3.73 -16.87 -12.42
C TYR A 518 4.57 -16.18 -13.49
N ASN A 519 4.39 -16.58 -14.75
CA ASN A 519 5.12 -16.05 -15.90
C ASN A 519 4.45 -14.75 -16.38
N GLY A 520 4.84 -13.63 -15.82
CA GLY A 520 4.31 -12.30 -16.10
C GLY A 520 4.83 -11.26 -15.09
N ASN A 521 4.39 -10.00 -15.27
CA ASN A 521 4.69 -8.94 -14.33
C ASN A 521 3.84 -9.04 -13.06
N TYR A 522 4.03 -8.11 -12.13
CA TYR A 522 3.31 -8.10 -10.85
C TYR A 522 1.79 -7.89 -11.03
N SER A 523 1.36 -7.09 -12.01
CA SER A 523 -0.06 -6.89 -12.33
C SER A 523 -0.72 -8.20 -12.80
N TYR A 524 -0.07 -8.95 -13.69
CA TYR A 524 -0.53 -10.28 -14.13
C TYR A 524 -0.66 -11.26 -12.95
N TYR A 525 0.33 -11.31 -12.07
CA TYR A 525 0.27 -12.12 -10.85
C TYR A 525 -0.98 -11.77 -10.01
N ARG A 526 -1.26 -10.48 -9.83
CA ARG A 526 -2.42 -10.04 -9.06
C ARG A 526 -3.75 -10.42 -9.68
N GLU A 527 -3.87 -10.29 -11.00
CA GLU A 527 -5.07 -10.72 -11.73
C GLU A 527 -5.30 -12.22 -11.53
N LYS A 528 -4.27 -13.04 -11.72
CA LYS A 528 -4.35 -14.50 -11.50
C LYS A 528 -4.71 -14.86 -10.06
N LYS A 529 -4.14 -14.16 -9.07
CA LYS A 529 -4.46 -14.38 -7.65
C LYS A 529 -5.90 -13.99 -7.32
N ALA A 530 -6.43 -12.94 -7.95
CA ALA A 530 -7.82 -12.55 -7.79
C ALA A 530 -8.79 -13.60 -8.42
N GLU A 531 -8.44 -14.14 -9.59
CA GLU A 531 -9.18 -15.23 -10.22
C GLU A 531 -9.18 -16.49 -9.34
N GLU A 532 -8.00 -16.94 -8.85
CA GLU A 532 -7.86 -18.07 -7.92
C GLU A 532 -8.67 -17.88 -6.63
N ALA A 533 -8.67 -16.66 -6.08
CA ALA A 533 -9.43 -16.35 -4.88
C ALA A 533 -10.95 -16.36 -5.11
N GLN A 534 -11.41 -15.93 -6.28
CA GLN A 534 -12.81 -16.02 -6.67
C GLN A 534 -13.26 -17.47 -6.85
N GLU A 535 -12.48 -18.28 -7.57
CA GLU A 535 -12.77 -19.70 -7.74
C GLU A 535 -12.84 -20.44 -6.40
N LEU A 536 -11.90 -20.14 -5.48
CA LEU A 536 -11.91 -20.72 -4.14
C LEU A 536 -13.15 -20.29 -3.33
N ALA A 537 -13.54 -19.01 -3.42
CA ALA A 537 -14.72 -18.49 -2.74
C ALA A 537 -16.01 -19.12 -3.26
N GLU A 538 -16.11 -19.36 -4.57
CA GLU A 538 -17.22 -20.08 -5.21
C GLU A 538 -17.29 -21.52 -4.74
N LEU A 539 -16.15 -22.25 -4.75
CA LEU A 539 -16.07 -23.63 -4.26
C LEU A 539 -16.41 -23.74 -2.77
N GLU A 540 -15.97 -22.78 -1.93
CA GLU A 540 -16.35 -22.75 -0.52
C GLU A 540 -17.85 -22.44 -0.32
N ALA A 541 -18.42 -21.57 -1.14
CA ALA A 541 -19.85 -21.28 -1.10
C ALA A 541 -20.69 -22.50 -1.47
N GLU A 542 -20.27 -23.22 -2.54
CA GLU A 542 -20.91 -24.48 -2.95
C GLU A 542 -20.77 -25.56 -1.87
N ALA A 543 -19.57 -25.69 -1.26
CA ALA A 543 -19.33 -26.65 -0.18
C ALA A 543 -20.17 -26.32 1.07
N LYS A 544 -20.33 -25.04 1.42
CA LYS A 544 -21.19 -24.61 2.52
C LYS A 544 -22.67 -24.90 2.23
N ALA A 545 -23.12 -24.61 1.01
CA ALA A 545 -24.49 -24.91 0.58
C ALA A 545 -24.77 -26.43 0.59
N ALA A 546 -23.82 -27.24 0.12
CA ALA A 546 -23.92 -28.70 0.18
C ALA A 546 -23.96 -29.23 1.61
N ALA A 547 -23.13 -28.69 2.52
CA ALA A 547 -23.11 -29.04 3.93
C ALA A 547 -24.40 -28.62 4.68
N GLU A 548 -25.03 -27.51 4.30
CA GLU A 548 -26.34 -27.11 4.84
C GLU A 548 -27.46 -28.04 4.37
N VAL A 549 -27.44 -28.44 3.11
CA VAL A 549 -28.38 -29.43 2.57
C VAL A 549 -28.22 -30.79 3.26
N GLU A 550 -27.00 -31.21 3.53
CA GLU A 550 -26.73 -32.46 4.25
C GLU A 550 -27.16 -32.39 5.72
N LYS A 551 -26.92 -31.26 6.41
CA LYS A 551 -27.44 -31.00 7.76
C LYS A 551 -28.96 -30.95 7.81
N ALA A 552 -29.60 -30.39 6.79
CA ALA A 552 -31.06 -30.39 6.68
C ALA A 552 -31.61 -31.81 6.44
N LYS A 553 -30.93 -32.62 5.61
CA LYS A 553 -31.29 -34.04 5.40
C LYS A 553 -31.08 -34.87 6.68
N ALA A 554 -30.00 -34.69 7.41
CA ALA A 554 -29.71 -35.37 8.66
C ALA A 554 -30.73 -34.97 9.78
N LYS A 555 -31.14 -33.69 9.84
CA LYS A 555 -32.21 -33.23 10.72
C LYS A 555 -33.57 -33.85 10.35
N ALA A 556 -33.86 -33.99 9.06
CA ALA A 556 -35.07 -34.64 8.57
C ALA A 556 -35.10 -36.15 8.86
N GLU A 557 -33.96 -36.85 8.82
CA GLU A 557 -33.84 -38.27 9.22
C GLU A 557 -33.93 -38.48 10.72
N THR A 558 -33.34 -37.61 11.54
CA THR A 558 -33.47 -37.67 13.01
C THR A 558 -34.92 -37.39 13.47
N VAL A 559 -35.64 -36.56 12.76
CA VAL A 559 -37.09 -36.34 13.00
C VAL A 559 -37.92 -37.57 12.59
N LYS A 560 -37.51 -38.29 11.53
CA LYS A 560 -38.19 -39.56 11.14
C LYS A 560 -37.89 -40.71 12.11
N LEU A 561 -36.75 -40.76 12.75
CA LEU A 561 -36.40 -41.78 13.75
C LEU A 561 -37.03 -41.51 15.13
N SER A 562 -37.24 -40.22 15.51
CA SER A 562 -37.94 -39.85 16.76
C SER A 562 -39.46 -39.97 16.65
N GLY A 563 -40.00 -40.02 15.44
CA GLY A 563 -41.46 -40.15 15.17
C GLY A 563 -42.06 -41.56 15.39
N ARG A 564 -41.23 -42.57 15.80
CA ARG A 564 -41.70 -43.92 16.13
C ARG A 564 -42.10 -44.13 17.59
N ALA A 565 -42.03 -43.10 18.41
CA ALA A 565 -42.46 -43.17 19.82
C ALA A 565 -43.17 -41.85 20.21
N LYS A 566 -44.39 -41.63 19.71
CA LYS A 566 -45.47 -40.94 20.41
C LYS A 566 -46.61 -40.60 19.44
N THR A 567 -47.58 -41.47 19.36
CA THR A 567 -48.93 -41.18 18.90
C THR A 567 -49.60 -40.24 19.91
N ALA A 568 -49.53 -38.93 19.67
CA ALA A 568 -50.48 -37.90 20.14
C ALA A 568 -49.95 -36.51 19.78
N GLY A 569 -50.29 -35.99 18.59
CA GLY A 569 -49.91 -34.63 18.15
C GLY A 569 -50.22 -34.33 16.68
N LYS A 570 -50.97 -35.21 16.02
CA LYS A 570 -51.41 -34.98 14.64
C LYS A 570 -52.66 -34.11 14.56
N ALA A 571 -52.55 -32.80 14.67
CA ALA A 571 -53.65 -31.90 14.27
C ALA A 571 -53.22 -30.47 13.87
N VAL A 572 -51.96 -30.05 14.07
CA VAL A 572 -51.58 -28.65 13.83
C VAL A 572 -50.61 -28.48 12.65
N GLU A 573 -49.71 -29.47 12.38
CA GLU A 573 -48.73 -29.38 11.26
C GLU A 573 -49.36 -29.69 9.90
N ALA A 574 -50.37 -30.54 9.85
CA ALA A 574 -51.08 -30.87 8.59
C ALA A 574 -51.87 -29.70 7.96
N LYS A 575 -51.98 -28.55 8.64
CA LYS A 575 -52.68 -27.36 8.11
C LYS A 575 -51.70 -26.35 7.45
N ALA A 576 -50.42 -26.37 7.76
CA ALA A 576 -49.43 -25.48 7.16
C ALA A 576 -48.93 -26.06 5.82
N GLU A 577 -48.56 -27.34 5.76
CA GLU A 577 -48.15 -28.01 4.52
C GLU A 577 -49.25 -28.06 3.46
N LYS A 578 -50.53 -28.26 3.88
CA LYS A 578 -51.68 -28.24 2.95
C LYS A 578 -52.00 -26.86 2.35
N LYS A 579 -51.45 -25.78 2.88
CA LYS A 579 -51.70 -24.43 2.35
C LYS A 579 -50.67 -24.01 1.29
N VAL A 580 -49.43 -24.52 1.33
CA VAL A 580 -48.39 -24.28 0.31
C VAL A 580 -48.61 -25.19 -0.89
N GLU A 581 -48.97 -26.47 -0.68
CA GLU A 581 -49.25 -27.42 -1.75
C GLU A 581 -50.51 -27.14 -2.58
N LYS A 582 -51.44 -26.30 -2.11
CA LYS A 582 -52.70 -26.03 -2.87
C LYS A 582 -52.60 -24.96 -3.95
N ASN A 583 -51.48 -24.21 -4.01
CA ASN A 583 -51.38 -23.05 -4.92
C ASN A 583 -50.38 -23.24 -6.09
N ASN A 584 -49.80 -24.44 -6.28
CA ASN A 584 -48.92 -24.66 -7.42
C ASN A 584 -49.72 -25.03 -8.67
N PRO A 585 -49.75 -24.18 -9.73
CA PRO A 585 -50.55 -24.35 -10.92
C PRO A 585 -50.14 -25.56 -11.80
N PHE A 586 -49.01 -26.19 -11.55
CA PHE A 586 -48.42 -27.28 -12.33
C PHE A 586 -48.64 -28.67 -11.71
N ARG A 587 -49.45 -28.76 -10.62
CA ARG A 587 -49.71 -30.01 -9.91
C ARG A 587 -50.51 -31.00 -10.76
N GLY A 588 -49.95 -32.22 -10.98
CA GLY A 588 -50.52 -33.28 -11.79
C GLY A 588 -49.93 -33.43 -13.19
N MET A 589 -48.88 -32.71 -13.49
CA MET A 589 -48.12 -32.85 -14.72
C MET A 589 -47.29 -34.15 -14.70
N SER A 590 -47.23 -34.87 -15.84
CA SER A 590 -46.37 -36.07 -15.96
C SER A 590 -44.89 -35.67 -15.94
N GLU A 591 -44.06 -36.54 -15.38
CA GLU A 591 -42.59 -36.32 -15.22
C GLU A 591 -41.89 -35.90 -16.52
N ALA A 592 -42.28 -36.54 -17.66
CA ALA A 592 -41.76 -36.17 -18.96
C ALA A 592 -42.12 -34.75 -19.40
N LYS A 593 -43.38 -34.30 -19.16
CA LYS A 593 -43.81 -32.93 -19.45
C LYS A 593 -43.17 -31.88 -18.49
N ARG A 594 -42.89 -32.28 -17.26
CA ARG A 594 -42.19 -31.45 -16.29
C ARG A 594 -40.76 -31.18 -16.74
N THR A 595 -40.03 -32.23 -17.13
CA THR A 595 -38.64 -32.11 -17.61
C THR A 595 -38.57 -31.26 -18.89
N GLU A 596 -39.54 -31.42 -19.80
CA GLU A 596 -39.63 -30.61 -21.02
C GLU A 596 -39.90 -29.13 -20.71
N ASN A 597 -40.80 -28.83 -19.76
CA ASN A 597 -41.09 -27.47 -19.36
C ASN A 597 -39.92 -26.83 -18.57
N LEU A 598 -39.20 -27.59 -17.74
CA LEU A 598 -37.99 -27.12 -17.04
C LEU A 598 -36.92 -26.71 -18.08
N GLN A 599 -36.56 -27.60 -19.00
CA GLN A 599 -35.58 -27.30 -20.04
C GLN A 599 -35.99 -26.10 -20.92
N ARG A 600 -37.29 -25.99 -21.24
CA ARG A 600 -37.80 -24.85 -21.98
C ARG A 600 -37.69 -23.53 -21.17
N THR A 601 -38.03 -23.54 -19.88
CA THR A 601 -37.94 -22.36 -19.04
C THR A 601 -36.49 -21.97 -18.81
N GLU A 602 -35.57 -22.90 -18.65
CA GLU A 602 -34.12 -22.66 -18.60
C GLU A 602 -33.59 -22.01 -19.87
N ALA A 603 -34.02 -22.50 -21.06
CA ALA A 603 -33.65 -21.88 -22.33
C ALA A 603 -34.22 -20.45 -22.47
N GLU A 604 -35.46 -20.22 -21.99
CA GLU A 604 -36.09 -18.89 -22.00
C GLU A 604 -35.40 -17.91 -21.00
N ILE A 605 -34.89 -18.38 -19.85
CA ILE A 605 -34.09 -17.62 -18.92
C ILE A 605 -32.76 -17.23 -19.55
N ALA A 606 -32.04 -18.19 -20.12
CA ALA A 606 -30.74 -17.94 -20.76
C ALA A 606 -30.83 -16.92 -21.92
N MET A 607 -31.90 -16.98 -22.71
CA MET A 607 -32.14 -15.98 -23.76
C MET A 607 -32.41 -14.58 -23.17
N ALA A 608 -33.25 -14.49 -22.13
CA ALA A 608 -33.57 -13.22 -21.51
C ALA A 608 -32.35 -12.57 -20.78
N GLU A 609 -31.48 -13.38 -20.19
CA GLU A 609 -30.21 -12.92 -19.61
C GLU A 609 -29.24 -12.41 -20.68
N ALA A 610 -29.17 -13.05 -21.83
CA ALA A 610 -28.38 -12.59 -22.97
C ALA A 610 -28.88 -11.21 -23.48
N GLU A 611 -30.20 -11.02 -23.55
CA GLU A 611 -30.81 -9.75 -23.93
C GLU A 611 -30.57 -8.65 -22.88
N LEU A 612 -30.64 -8.99 -21.59
CA LEU A 612 -30.32 -8.08 -20.50
C LEU A 612 -28.86 -7.57 -20.60
N LYS A 613 -27.94 -8.48 -20.91
CA LYS A 613 -26.53 -8.14 -21.09
C LYS A 613 -26.28 -7.24 -22.31
N MET A 614 -27.09 -7.38 -23.36
CA MET A 614 -27.05 -6.46 -24.51
C MET A 614 -27.52 -5.06 -24.12
N LEU A 615 -28.63 -4.95 -23.39
CA LEU A 615 -29.13 -3.67 -22.87
C LEU A 615 -28.13 -3.01 -21.91
N GLU A 616 -27.42 -3.78 -21.09
CA GLU A 616 -26.34 -3.29 -20.22
C GLU A 616 -25.16 -2.74 -21.02
N MET A 617 -24.79 -3.38 -22.13
CA MET A 617 -23.77 -2.87 -23.06
C MET A 617 -24.23 -1.57 -23.73
N GLU A 618 -25.48 -1.50 -24.19
CA GLU A 618 -26.05 -0.28 -24.79
C GLU A 618 -26.13 0.88 -23.79
N MET A 619 -26.47 0.60 -22.52
CA MET A 619 -26.51 1.59 -21.44
C MET A 619 -25.14 2.19 -21.13
N ASN A 620 -24.06 1.44 -21.38
CA ASN A 620 -22.68 1.88 -21.22
C ASN A 620 -22.07 2.56 -22.44
N ASP A 621 -22.82 2.67 -23.56
CA ASP A 621 -22.34 3.38 -24.76
C ASP A 621 -22.31 4.89 -24.52
N PRO A 622 -21.15 5.56 -24.67
CA PRO A 622 -21.02 7.01 -24.51
C PRO A 622 -21.96 7.84 -25.41
N ALA A 623 -22.32 7.31 -26.58
CA ALA A 623 -23.24 7.99 -27.49
C ALA A 623 -24.70 7.99 -26.99
N ILE A 624 -25.09 6.96 -26.26
CA ILE A 624 -26.41 6.83 -25.66
C ILE A 624 -26.49 7.60 -24.35
N GLN A 625 -25.43 7.60 -23.56
CA GLN A 625 -25.34 8.41 -22.32
C GLN A 625 -25.39 9.93 -22.57
N ALA A 626 -25.03 10.37 -23.76
CA ALA A 626 -25.12 11.77 -24.17
C ALA A 626 -26.55 12.22 -24.53
N ASP A 627 -27.49 11.28 -24.74
CA ASP A 627 -28.88 11.56 -25.12
C ASP A 627 -29.84 11.16 -23.98
N PRO A 628 -30.38 12.11 -23.20
CA PRO A 628 -31.19 11.80 -22.02
C PRO A 628 -32.47 11.01 -22.32
N GLU A 629 -33.09 11.19 -23.50
CA GLU A 629 -34.33 10.48 -23.85
C GLU A 629 -34.03 8.99 -24.12
N LYS A 630 -32.99 8.70 -24.90
CA LYS A 630 -32.58 7.32 -25.18
C LYS A 630 -32.03 6.59 -23.95
N SER A 631 -31.27 7.28 -23.11
CA SER A 631 -30.78 6.73 -21.85
C SER A 631 -31.92 6.31 -20.93
N MET A 632 -33.02 7.07 -20.91
CA MET A 632 -34.19 6.75 -20.10
C MET A 632 -35.02 5.59 -20.68
N GLU A 633 -35.14 5.51 -22.03
CA GLU A 633 -35.79 4.37 -22.71
C GLU A 633 -35.05 3.06 -22.47
N ILE A 634 -33.73 3.06 -22.56
CA ILE A 634 -32.94 1.83 -22.33
C ILE A 634 -32.94 1.44 -20.87
N ALA A 635 -32.89 2.40 -19.92
CA ALA A 635 -33.00 2.11 -18.50
C ALA A 635 -34.38 1.49 -18.16
N GLN A 636 -35.45 1.96 -18.79
CA GLN A 636 -36.77 1.36 -18.62
C GLN A 636 -36.83 -0.05 -19.21
N ALA A 637 -36.30 -0.26 -20.42
CA ALA A 637 -36.23 -1.57 -21.06
C ALA A 637 -35.40 -2.58 -20.23
N TYR A 638 -34.31 -2.13 -19.61
CA TYR A 638 -33.49 -2.92 -18.70
C TYR A 638 -34.30 -3.36 -17.46
N SER A 639 -35.01 -2.44 -16.80
CA SER A 639 -35.85 -2.72 -15.63
C SER A 639 -36.99 -3.67 -15.96
N ASP A 640 -37.66 -3.51 -17.12
CA ASP A 640 -38.73 -4.38 -17.57
C ASP A 640 -38.20 -5.80 -17.87
N LYS A 641 -37.00 -5.90 -18.42
CA LYS A 641 -36.35 -7.19 -18.71
C LYS A 641 -35.92 -7.92 -17.44
N GLU A 642 -35.41 -7.19 -16.45
CA GLU A 642 -35.07 -7.74 -15.13
C GLU A 642 -36.30 -8.33 -14.43
N ALA A 643 -37.44 -7.62 -14.49
CA ALA A 643 -38.72 -8.12 -13.95
C ALA A 643 -39.21 -9.38 -14.72
N GLU A 644 -39.02 -9.46 -16.04
CA GLU A 644 -39.34 -10.63 -16.82
C GLU A 644 -38.52 -11.86 -16.44
N ILE A 645 -37.21 -11.67 -16.21
CA ILE A 645 -36.28 -12.71 -15.75
C ILE A 645 -36.70 -13.21 -14.37
N GLN A 646 -37.02 -12.32 -13.44
CA GLN A 646 -37.48 -12.69 -12.10
C GLN A 646 -38.75 -13.56 -12.15
N ALA A 647 -39.74 -13.19 -12.99
CA ALA A 647 -40.96 -13.97 -13.15
C ALA A 647 -40.69 -15.37 -13.77
N LYS A 648 -39.68 -15.50 -14.65
CA LYS A 648 -39.28 -16.78 -15.21
C LYS A 648 -38.57 -17.68 -14.21
N TYR A 649 -37.76 -17.10 -13.34
CA TYR A 649 -37.13 -17.81 -12.21
C TYR A 649 -38.19 -18.34 -11.23
N GLU A 650 -39.18 -17.53 -10.85
CA GLU A 650 -40.30 -17.98 -9.99
C GLU A 650 -41.06 -19.14 -10.60
N LYS A 651 -41.30 -19.12 -11.94
CA LYS A 651 -41.94 -20.20 -12.65
C LYS A 651 -41.05 -21.45 -12.70
N TRP A 652 -39.76 -21.31 -12.88
CA TRP A 652 -38.80 -22.41 -12.86
C TRP A 652 -38.76 -23.08 -11.48
N GLU A 653 -38.72 -22.28 -10.40
CA GLU A 653 -38.77 -22.75 -9.01
C GLU A 653 -40.05 -23.54 -8.72
N GLN A 654 -41.22 -23.03 -9.14
CA GLN A 654 -42.50 -23.73 -9.01
C GLN A 654 -42.54 -25.05 -9.77
N LEU A 655 -41.81 -25.18 -10.86
CA LEU A 655 -41.67 -26.42 -11.63
C LEU A 655 -40.61 -27.36 -11.03
N SER A 656 -39.61 -26.85 -10.36
CA SER A 656 -38.54 -27.63 -9.71
C SER A 656 -38.97 -28.23 -8.39
N ASP A 657 -39.86 -27.56 -7.66
CA ASP A 657 -40.37 -27.95 -6.33
C ASP A 657 -41.53 -29.01 -6.38
N LEU A 658 -41.81 -29.54 -7.52
CA LEU A 658 -42.81 -30.61 -7.73
C LEU A 658 -42.15 -32.00 -7.81
#